data_4783c0361d354de8d74082c2100bdcb1
#
_entry.id   4783c0361d354de8d74082c2100bdcb1
#
_cell.length_a   1.000
_cell.length_b   1.000
_cell.length_c   1.000
_cell.angle_alpha   90.00
_cell.angle_beta   90.00
_cell.angle_gamma   90.00
#
_symmetry.space_group_name_H-M   'P 1'
#
loop_
_entity.id
_entity.type
_entity.pdbx_description
1 polymer ?
#
loop_
_entity_poly.entity_id
_entity_poly.type
_entity_poly.pdbx_seq_one_letter_code
_entity_poly.pdbx_strand_id
1 'polypeptide(L)'
;MEQVGASCPSQPAAYASLFGMFQFCTADHNEIAITNRRARALLGILCLAGSEAIERDFLSKLLWPGRFEAHARASLRQCLLDLGKLLAPHGPEILNVSRNSVALHPGAVQTDLAALEGALASGDLIAAIERIDAIGSKPILDQMDFGPAFKQWRAQRSGDVERRLRAAVEAGVAKLNRAGDHETSARLRGAWTARRPEATPSRAAEAGCGRTRIAVLPFRSVGGHDAPDYFADGIAEELITALGQVPQLLVAGRTSSFHFRDSPLTPAEIAKALHVSHLVEGSVQRQGERLRIHIHLIDGATGFESWAQGYDGSLDGIFALQATVAQAVTSAIGDALGIAMTSPPARGMTHSKQAYDLFLQGRALSARVFGDGVLGTAVGLLEQAVALDPEFAEAWIALAEAHQLIAVYTPCLDRNAESQRMADCARTAIGLSPGLGYAYSLLGVHQWTQNDVVGALDLAFQGYRLEPNNPAVCMRLGSFLLYCGRTTDAMQYIEAAIDQDPVDGRKFNLRSVGRFNLGDIDGAIEAGLRMVDLGFPSMWLAVATAASGQHELAIEQYQQTRMLLNKVIFPPAGTEPMPPAMMDAYWHVAAHGVCSGRDEDRATYCAMLDMMQTQLHDPADASIVLPAIFMGYPERLFEAVSHAISPANTLCLLSIWADIDPIRRIWQHPEFIPFAQRIGLAAAWDKYGWPDLLPAPSNRLETPPLLPN
;
A
#
# COMPACT_ATOMS: atom_id res chain seq x y z
N MET A 1 33.09 -38.34 35.18
CA MET A 1 32.76 -36.95 35.64
C MET A 1 33.89 -36.06 35.14
N GLU A 2 33.81 -35.58 33.93
CA GLU A 2 34.68 -34.55 33.38
C GLU A 2 33.86 -33.30 33.18
N GLN A 3 34.25 -32.26 33.87
CA GLN A 3 33.67 -30.93 33.77
C GLN A 3 34.09 -30.33 32.41
N VAL A 4 33.13 -30.13 31.53
CA VAL A 4 33.32 -29.31 30.36
C VAL A 4 33.38 -27.85 30.81
N GLY A 5 34.59 -27.30 30.84
CA GLY A 5 34.85 -25.90 31.16
C GLY A 5 34.22 -25.01 30.09
N ALA A 6 33.38 -24.07 30.55
CA ALA A 6 32.90 -22.95 29.72
C ALA A 6 34.11 -22.08 29.34
N SER A 7 34.54 -22.17 28.08
CA SER A 7 35.57 -21.29 27.52
C SER A 7 35.01 -19.86 27.44
N CYS A 8 35.74 -18.92 28.06
CA CYS A 8 35.59 -17.46 27.86
C CYS A 8 35.52 -17.16 26.37
N PRO A 9 34.67 -16.21 25.87
CA PRO A 9 34.63 -15.87 24.47
C PRO A 9 36.01 -15.31 24.04
N SER A 10 36.70 -16.06 23.17
CA SER A 10 37.94 -15.62 22.53
C SER A 10 37.66 -14.33 21.74
N GLN A 11 38.55 -13.34 21.87
CA GLN A 11 38.48 -12.12 21.03
C GLN A 11 38.43 -12.52 19.56
N PRO A 12 37.63 -11.82 18.74
CA PRO A 12 37.57 -12.11 17.31
C PRO A 12 38.92 -11.89 16.67
N ALA A 13 39.30 -12.77 15.72
CA ALA A 13 40.57 -12.67 15.01
C ALA A 13 40.60 -11.51 14.02
N ALA A 14 39.41 -11.03 13.58
CA ALA A 14 39.27 -9.95 12.63
C ALA A 14 37.94 -9.20 12.78
N TYR A 15 37.90 -8.00 12.22
CA TYR A 15 36.72 -7.15 12.11
C TYR A 15 36.38 -6.87 10.67
N ALA A 16 35.08 -6.79 10.33
CA ALA A 16 34.65 -6.44 8.98
C ALA A 16 33.53 -5.40 9.02
N SER A 17 33.62 -4.38 8.17
CA SER A 17 32.56 -3.41 7.92
C SER A 17 31.79 -3.84 6.69
N LEU A 18 30.49 -4.12 6.88
CA LEU A 18 29.57 -4.52 5.82
C LEU A 18 28.79 -3.34 5.25
N PHE A 19 28.57 -2.29 6.06
CA PHE A 19 27.86 -1.09 5.63
C PHE A 19 28.80 -0.09 4.99
N GLY A 20 28.49 0.31 3.76
CA GLY A 20 29.35 1.12 2.90
C GLY A 20 30.38 0.29 2.15
N MET A 21 31.55 0.90 1.90
CA MET A 21 32.65 0.19 1.26
C MET A 21 33.19 -0.89 2.20
N PHE A 22 33.19 -2.14 1.73
CA PHE A 22 33.66 -3.28 2.53
C PHE A 22 35.14 -3.10 2.94
N GLN A 23 35.37 -3.14 4.25
CA GLN A 23 36.69 -3.13 4.87
C GLN A 23 36.89 -4.36 5.74
N PHE A 24 38.10 -4.87 5.78
CA PHE A 24 38.46 -6.02 6.62
C PHE A 24 39.75 -5.70 7.38
N CYS A 25 39.68 -5.81 8.72
CA CYS A 25 40.78 -5.40 9.61
C CYS A 25 41.21 -6.56 10.54
N THR A 26 42.43 -6.53 11.01
CA THR A 26 42.94 -7.41 12.06
C THR A 26 42.26 -7.13 13.42
N ALA A 27 42.54 -7.98 14.42
CA ALA A 27 42.15 -7.74 15.79
C ALA A 27 42.59 -6.36 16.34
N ASP A 28 43.72 -5.85 15.88
CA ASP A 28 44.27 -4.56 16.25
C ASP A 28 43.72 -3.40 15.39
N HIS A 29 42.65 -3.61 14.63
CA HIS A 29 42.03 -2.64 13.73
C HIS A 29 42.92 -2.13 12.57
N ASN A 30 44.00 -2.83 12.20
CA ASN A 30 44.80 -2.50 11.02
C ASN A 30 44.11 -3.08 9.76
N GLU A 31 43.94 -2.25 8.73
CA GLU A 31 43.27 -2.69 7.50
C GLU A 31 44.12 -3.71 6.72
N ILE A 32 43.48 -4.82 6.32
CA ILE A 32 44.05 -5.83 5.44
C ILE A 32 43.66 -5.50 4.02
N ALA A 33 44.61 -5.02 3.21
CA ALA A 33 44.35 -4.60 1.85
C ALA A 33 44.10 -5.81 0.92
N ILE A 34 42.83 -6.01 0.56
CA ILE A 34 42.38 -7.06 -0.39
C ILE A 34 42.29 -6.43 -1.79
N THR A 35 43.37 -6.50 -2.57
CA THR A 35 43.45 -5.86 -3.90
C THR A 35 42.57 -6.54 -4.94
N ASN A 36 42.37 -7.86 -4.84
CA ASN A 36 41.53 -8.60 -5.75
C ASN A 36 40.04 -8.33 -5.47
N ARG A 37 39.36 -7.68 -6.43
CA ARG A 37 37.96 -7.26 -6.31
C ARG A 37 37.04 -8.46 -6.03
N ARG A 38 37.27 -9.66 -6.63
CA ARG A 38 36.45 -10.85 -6.41
C ARG A 38 36.76 -11.51 -5.07
N ALA A 39 37.98 -11.48 -4.61
CA ALA A 39 38.35 -11.97 -3.28
C ALA A 39 37.72 -11.10 -2.18
N ARG A 40 37.71 -9.78 -2.37
CA ARG A 40 37.02 -8.84 -1.49
C ARG A 40 35.51 -9.10 -1.43
N ALA A 41 34.88 -9.33 -2.58
CA ALA A 41 33.45 -9.66 -2.66
C ALA A 41 33.15 -11.02 -2.02
N LEU A 42 33.96 -12.04 -2.28
CA LEU A 42 33.82 -13.35 -1.66
C LEU A 42 33.87 -13.26 -0.14
N LEU A 43 34.81 -12.53 0.42
CA LEU A 43 34.95 -12.36 1.85
C LEU A 43 33.75 -11.55 2.42
N GLY A 44 33.30 -10.51 1.72
CA GLY A 44 32.10 -9.75 2.10
C GLY A 44 30.83 -10.60 2.11
N ILE A 45 30.66 -11.50 1.13
CA ILE A 45 29.56 -12.46 1.08
C ILE A 45 29.60 -13.40 2.29
N LEU A 46 30.78 -13.94 2.62
CA LEU A 46 30.95 -14.83 3.76
C LEU A 46 30.73 -14.10 5.10
N CYS A 47 31.20 -12.87 5.25
CA CYS A 47 30.95 -12.02 6.42
C CYS A 47 29.45 -11.72 6.60
N LEU A 48 28.71 -11.52 5.51
CA LEU A 48 27.27 -11.29 5.56
C LEU A 48 26.48 -12.55 5.91
N ALA A 49 26.99 -13.73 5.51
CA ALA A 49 26.41 -15.03 5.87
C ALA A 49 26.78 -15.48 7.31
N GLY A 50 27.79 -14.86 7.91
CA GLY A 50 28.27 -15.26 9.24
C GLY A 50 28.90 -16.65 9.23
N SER A 51 28.38 -17.56 10.04
CA SER A 51 28.86 -18.96 10.12
C SER A 51 28.08 -19.92 9.17
N GLU A 52 27.12 -19.41 8.41
CA GLU A 52 26.37 -20.22 7.42
C GLU A 52 27.27 -20.66 6.28
N ALA A 53 27.25 -21.95 5.94
CA ALA A 53 28.06 -22.49 4.86
C ALA A 53 27.39 -22.22 3.50
N ILE A 54 28.13 -21.58 2.59
CA ILE A 54 27.65 -21.25 1.25
C ILE A 54 28.22 -22.23 0.21
N GLU A 55 27.39 -22.73 -0.67
CA GLU A 55 27.78 -23.67 -1.73
C GLU A 55 28.78 -23.04 -2.71
N ARG A 56 29.83 -23.75 -3.04
CA ARG A 56 30.88 -23.29 -3.99
C ARG A 56 30.32 -23.09 -5.40
N ASP A 57 29.35 -23.89 -5.79
CA ASP A 57 28.69 -23.76 -7.08
C ASP A 57 27.93 -22.43 -7.19
N PHE A 58 27.17 -22.09 -6.14
CA PHE A 58 26.51 -20.81 -6.04
C PHE A 58 27.49 -19.63 -6.10
N LEU A 59 28.57 -19.65 -5.31
CA LEU A 59 29.60 -18.62 -5.30
C LEU A 59 30.28 -18.46 -6.67
N SER A 60 30.53 -19.58 -7.37
CA SER A 60 31.16 -19.55 -8.69
C SER A 60 30.26 -18.87 -9.73
N LYS A 61 28.97 -19.16 -9.73
CA LYS A 61 27.98 -18.55 -10.62
C LYS A 61 27.75 -17.05 -10.29
N LEU A 62 27.74 -16.71 -9.02
CA LEU A 62 27.51 -15.35 -8.55
C LEU A 62 28.65 -14.39 -8.89
N LEU A 63 29.91 -14.82 -8.72
CA LEU A 63 31.10 -13.98 -8.88
C LEU A 63 31.75 -14.05 -10.27
N TRP A 64 31.45 -15.07 -11.07
CA TRP A 64 31.94 -15.23 -12.44
C TRP A 64 30.78 -15.51 -13.43
N PRO A 65 29.78 -14.61 -13.53
CA PRO A 65 28.69 -14.80 -14.48
C PRO A 65 29.22 -14.84 -15.92
N GLY A 66 28.61 -15.71 -16.74
CA GLY A 66 28.97 -15.86 -18.16
C GLY A 66 30.24 -16.67 -18.46
N ARG A 67 30.95 -17.19 -17.43
CA ARG A 67 32.05 -18.15 -17.65
C ARG A 67 31.54 -19.59 -17.66
N PHE A 68 32.19 -20.43 -18.49
CA PHE A 68 31.95 -21.87 -18.42
C PHE A 68 32.20 -22.38 -17.00
N GLU A 69 31.34 -23.28 -16.52
CA GLU A 69 31.28 -23.74 -15.13
C GLU A 69 32.64 -24.24 -14.61
N ALA A 70 33.36 -25.02 -15.41
CA ALA A 70 34.71 -25.52 -15.06
C ALA A 70 35.72 -24.36 -14.80
N HIS A 71 35.66 -23.32 -15.62
CA HIS A 71 36.57 -22.14 -15.47
C HIS A 71 36.18 -21.27 -14.29
N ALA A 72 34.84 -21.12 -14.00
CA ALA A 72 34.34 -20.40 -12.84
C ALA A 72 34.76 -21.09 -11.55
N ARG A 73 34.62 -22.42 -11.47
CA ARG A 73 35.06 -23.24 -10.32
C ARG A 73 36.60 -23.20 -10.13
N ALA A 74 37.39 -23.19 -11.21
CA ALA A 74 38.84 -23.03 -11.13
C ALA A 74 39.21 -21.65 -10.59
N SER A 75 38.55 -20.60 -11.08
CA SER A 75 38.77 -19.22 -10.62
C SER A 75 38.39 -19.04 -9.14
N LEU A 76 37.28 -19.64 -8.67
CA LEU A 76 36.90 -19.65 -7.25
C LEU A 76 37.95 -20.37 -6.39
N ARG A 77 38.46 -21.52 -6.84
CA ARG A 77 39.54 -22.27 -6.14
C ARG A 77 40.78 -21.41 -5.96
N GLN A 78 41.22 -20.74 -7.01
CA GLN A 78 42.37 -19.85 -6.94
C GLN A 78 42.13 -18.67 -5.99
N CYS A 79 40.94 -18.06 -6.08
CA CYS A 79 40.51 -16.97 -5.21
C CYS A 79 40.54 -17.35 -3.71
N LEU A 80 40.06 -18.57 -3.38
CA LEU A 80 40.07 -19.11 -2.02
C LEU A 80 41.49 -19.39 -1.52
N LEU A 81 42.37 -19.90 -2.39
CA LEU A 81 43.79 -20.13 -2.04
C LEU A 81 44.53 -18.79 -1.76
N ASP A 82 44.28 -17.78 -2.57
CA ASP A 82 44.88 -16.45 -2.39
C ASP A 82 44.36 -15.76 -1.13
N LEU A 83 43.05 -15.85 -0.84
CA LEU A 83 42.47 -15.40 0.42
C LEU A 83 43.02 -16.14 1.62
N GLY A 84 43.11 -17.47 1.57
CA GLY A 84 43.68 -18.28 2.65
C GLY A 84 45.14 -17.87 2.98
N LYS A 85 46.00 -17.62 1.96
CA LYS A 85 47.34 -17.13 2.17
C LYS A 85 47.37 -15.73 2.78
N LEU A 86 46.47 -14.84 2.37
CA LEU A 86 46.38 -13.46 2.87
C LEU A 86 45.94 -13.42 4.33
N LEU A 87 45.01 -14.30 4.72
CA LEU A 87 44.43 -14.32 6.06
C LEU A 87 45.26 -15.15 7.08
N ALA A 88 46.04 -16.13 6.61
CA ALA A 88 46.79 -17.02 7.48
C ALA A 88 47.73 -16.33 8.52
N PRO A 89 48.38 -15.17 8.23
CA PRO A 89 49.17 -14.47 9.23
C PRO A 89 48.41 -13.82 10.36
N HIS A 90 47.07 -13.65 10.18
CA HIS A 90 46.22 -12.85 11.05
C HIS A 90 45.34 -13.65 12.03
N GLY A 91 45.50 -14.96 12.07
CA GLY A 91 44.81 -15.82 13.07
C GLY A 91 44.58 -17.23 12.58
N PRO A 92 44.30 -18.19 13.52
CA PRO A 92 43.98 -19.54 13.15
C PRO A 92 42.71 -19.57 12.33
N GLU A 93 42.77 -20.21 11.18
CA GLU A 93 41.68 -20.58 10.24
C GLU A 93 40.41 -19.71 10.28
N ILE A 94 40.50 -18.49 9.67
CA ILE A 94 39.31 -17.64 9.50
C ILE A 94 38.31 -18.28 8.54
N LEU A 95 38.82 -18.99 7.51
CA LEU A 95 38.04 -19.65 6.47
C LEU A 95 37.94 -21.14 6.70
N ASN A 96 36.71 -21.64 6.71
CA ASN A 96 36.41 -23.08 6.65
C ASN A 96 36.05 -23.45 5.20
N VAL A 97 36.96 -24.13 4.52
CA VAL A 97 36.79 -24.50 3.10
C VAL A 97 36.63 -26.00 2.97
N SER A 98 35.43 -26.47 2.67
CA SER A 98 35.09 -27.86 2.39
C SER A 98 35.14 -28.17 0.87
N ARG A 99 34.88 -29.41 0.52
CA ARG A 99 34.79 -29.82 -0.89
C ARG A 99 33.66 -29.09 -1.63
N ASN A 100 32.51 -28.87 -0.97
CA ASN A 100 31.29 -28.37 -1.62
C ASN A 100 30.87 -26.97 -1.14
N SER A 101 31.38 -26.50 0.00
CA SER A 101 30.97 -25.23 0.61
C SER A 101 32.15 -24.44 1.18
N VAL A 102 31.88 -23.17 1.49
CA VAL A 102 32.79 -22.25 2.17
C VAL A 102 32.02 -21.53 3.26
N ALA A 103 32.62 -21.38 4.45
CA ALA A 103 32.08 -20.63 5.58
C ALA A 103 33.20 -19.87 6.30
N LEU A 104 32.83 -18.96 7.19
CA LEU A 104 33.74 -18.45 8.23
C LEU A 104 33.68 -19.36 9.45
N HIS A 105 34.80 -19.50 10.17
CA HIS A 105 34.75 -20.13 11.49
C HIS A 105 33.87 -19.31 12.46
N PRO A 106 33.02 -19.97 13.25
CA PRO A 106 32.18 -19.26 14.23
C PRO A 106 33.02 -18.37 15.16
N GLY A 107 32.67 -17.09 15.26
CA GLY A 107 33.34 -16.12 16.13
C GLY A 107 34.70 -15.61 15.59
N ALA A 108 35.20 -16.09 14.46
CA ALA A 108 36.49 -15.65 13.91
C ALA A 108 36.44 -14.19 13.40
N VAL A 109 35.30 -13.74 12.88
CA VAL A 109 35.13 -12.38 12.37
C VAL A 109 33.92 -11.73 13.03
N GLN A 110 34.12 -10.54 13.61
CA GLN A 110 33.06 -9.70 14.10
C GLN A 110 32.71 -8.65 13.04
N THR A 111 31.44 -8.58 12.67
CA THR A 111 30.95 -7.58 11.70
C THR A 111 30.23 -6.43 12.41
N ASP A 112 30.21 -5.25 11.79
CA ASP A 112 29.39 -4.12 12.25
C ASP A 112 27.90 -4.50 12.36
N LEU A 113 27.40 -5.33 11.44
CA LEU A 113 26.05 -5.91 11.50
C LEU A 113 25.86 -6.80 12.72
N ALA A 114 26.74 -7.78 12.97
CA ALA A 114 26.63 -8.68 14.11
C ALA A 114 26.78 -7.92 15.46
N ALA A 115 27.60 -6.88 15.48
CA ALA A 115 27.74 -6.02 16.65
C ALA A 115 26.47 -5.21 16.95
N LEU A 116 25.76 -4.72 15.92
CA LEU A 116 24.49 -4.04 16.06
C LEU A 116 23.38 -5.01 16.51
N GLU A 117 23.26 -6.16 15.84
CA GLU A 117 22.29 -7.20 16.20
C GLU A 117 22.50 -7.68 17.66
N GLY A 118 23.75 -7.85 18.08
CA GLY A 118 24.13 -8.21 19.44
C GLY A 118 23.73 -7.16 20.48
N ALA A 119 23.95 -5.88 20.19
CA ALA A 119 23.55 -4.78 21.06
C ALA A 119 22.03 -4.70 21.24
N LEU A 120 21.27 -4.86 20.14
CA LEU A 120 19.81 -4.90 20.17
C LEU A 120 19.29 -6.11 20.96
N ALA A 121 19.88 -7.29 20.76
CA ALA A 121 19.48 -8.54 21.42
C ALA A 121 19.81 -8.53 22.93
N SER A 122 20.96 -8.02 23.34
CA SER A 122 21.35 -7.88 24.75
C SER A 122 20.55 -6.82 25.49
N GLY A 123 19.92 -5.89 24.76
CA GLY A 123 19.22 -4.72 25.31
C GLY A 123 20.15 -3.58 25.71
N ASP A 124 21.37 -3.56 25.21
CA ASP A 124 22.27 -2.39 25.28
C ASP A 124 21.89 -1.39 24.19
N LEU A 125 20.78 -0.69 24.44
CA LEU A 125 20.16 0.18 23.45
C LEU A 125 20.94 1.48 23.23
N ILE A 126 21.79 1.89 24.18
CA ILE A 126 22.70 3.03 23.98
C ILE A 126 23.77 2.66 22.96
N ALA A 127 24.44 1.52 23.13
CA ALA A 127 25.38 1.02 22.15
C ALA A 127 24.73 0.74 20.79
N ALA A 128 23.48 0.32 20.75
CA ALA A 128 22.72 0.15 19.52
C ALA A 128 22.52 1.49 18.77
N ILE A 129 22.15 2.57 19.47
CA ILE A 129 22.01 3.93 18.91
C ILE A 129 23.32 4.38 18.30
N GLU A 130 24.44 4.30 19.06
CA GLU A 130 25.76 4.71 18.56
C GLU A 130 26.18 3.94 17.30
N ARG A 131 25.85 2.65 17.22
CA ARG A 131 26.14 1.82 16.04
C ARG A 131 25.28 2.18 14.85
N ILE A 132 23.98 2.47 15.07
CA ILE A 132 23.08 2.93 14.04
C ILE A 132 23.57 4.25 13.44
N ASP A 133 23.97 5.20 14.29
CA ASP A 133 24.51 6.49 13.86
C ASP A 133 25.83 6.33 13.08
N ALA A 134 26.73 5.43 13.50
CA ALA A 134 27.99 5.15 12.82
C ALA A 134 27.78 4.51 11.43
N ILE A 135 26.79 3.64 11.29
CA ILE A 135 26.43 3.03 10.00
C ILE A 135 25.77 4.07 9.07
N GLY A 136 24.92 4.95 9.62
CA GLY A 136 24.17 5.95 8.86
C GLY A 136 23.37 5.34 7.72
N SER A 137 23.26 6.04 6.59
CA SER A 137 22.51 5.60 5.40
C SER A 137 23.33 4.72 4.43
N LYS A 138 24.47 4.20 4.85
CA LYS A 138 25.36 3.42 3.97
C LYS A 138 24.74 2.08 3.59
N PRO A 139 24.70 1.73 2.27
CA PRO A 139 24.20 0.43 1.83
C PRO A 139 25.18 -0.70 2.14
N ILE A 140 24.68 -1.95 2.21
CA ILE A 140 25.51 -3.14 2.46
C ILE A 140 26.33 -3.44 1.22
N LEU A 141 27.64 -3.71 1.38
CA LEU A 141 28.60 -4.07 0.32
C LEU A 141 28.55 -3.06 -0.85
N ASP A 142 28.60 -1.77 -0.52
CA ASP A 142 28.57 -0.70 -1.51
C ASP A 142 29.70 -0.84 -2.53
N GLN A 143 29.47 -0.36 -3.77
CA GLN A 143 30.41 -0.39 -4.89
C GLN A 143 30.83 -1.80 -5.37
N MET A 144 30.20 -2.88 -4.87
CA MET A 144 30.40 -4.21 -5.40
C MET A 144 29.36 -4.54 -6.48
N ASP A 145 29.83 -4.83 -7.68
CA ASP A 145 28.98 -5.22 -8.81
C ASP A 145 29.69 -6.26 -9.67
N PHE A 146 29.04 -7.42 -9.85
CA PHE A 146 29.50 -8.53 -10.67
C PHE A 146 28.43 -8.98 -11.68
N GLY A 147 27.48 -8.10 -11.98
CA GLY A 147 26.39 -8.34 -12.91
C GLY A 147 25.03 -8.53 -12.26
N PRO A 148 23.98 -8.78 -13.06
CA PRO A 148 22.58 -8.79 -12.60
C PRO A 148 22.31 -9.73 -11.43
N ALA A 149 22.82 -10.96 -11.49
CA ALA A 149 22.65 -11.97 -10.43
C ALA A 149 23.27 -11.52 -9.09
N PHE A 150 24.42 -10.85 -9.11
CA PHE A 150 25.02 -10.31 -7.90
C PHE A 150 24.22 -9.14 -7.34
N LYS A 151 23.74 -8.23 -8.20
CA LYS A 151 22.89 -7.11 -7.79
C LYS A 151 21.61 -7.62 -7.12
N GLN A 152 20.95 -8.60 -7.72
CA GLN A 152 19.75 -9.21 -7.18
C GLN A 152 20.00 -9.88 -5.83
N TRP A 153 21.05 -10.70 -5.73
CA TRP A 153 21.45 -11.36 -4.49
C TRP A 153 21.73 -10.34 -3.37
N ARG A 154 22.56 -9.31 -3.67
CA ARG A 154 22.91 -8.27 -2.70
C ARG A 154 21.68 -7.53 -2.18
N ALA A 155 20.79 -7.17 -3.08
CA ALA A 155 19.59 -6.44 -2.74
C ALA A 155 18.63 -7.30 -1.88
N GLN A 156 18.46 -8.57 -2.19
CA GLN A 156 17.66 -9.49 -1.38
C GLN A 156 18.24 -9.62 0.04
N ARG A 157 19.56 -9.86 0.16
CA ARG A 157 20.23 -9.96 1.46
C ARG A 157 20.20 -8.66 2.26
N SER A 158 20.34 -7.50 1.60
CA SER A 158 20.18 -6.19 2.25
C SER A 158 18.76 -6.01 2.80
N GLY A 159 17.73 -6.38 2.03
CA GLY A 159 16.35 -6.34 2.49
C GLY A 159 16.08 -7.25 3.68
N ASP A 160 16.67 -8.46 3.70
CA ASP A 160 16.55 -9.39 4.83
C ASP A 160 17.18 -8.81 6.11
N VAL A 161 18.36 -8.21 5.99
CA VAL A 161 19.04 -7.54 7.11
C VAL A 161 18.23 -6.37 7.64
N GLU A 162 17.73 -5.50 6.74
CA GLU A 162 16.92 -4.35 7.14
C GLU A 162 15.63 -4.75 7.87
N ARG A 163 14.96 -5.81 7.41
CA ARG A 163 13.77 -6.34 8.11
C ARG A 163 14.09 -6.83 9.52
N ARG A 164 15.19 -7.61 9.67
CA ARG A 164 15.60 -8.12 10.99
C ARG A 164 15.98 -6.98 11.95
N LEU A 165 16.76 -6.01 11.47
CA LEU A 165 17.17 -4.86 12.27
C LEU A 165 15.97 -4.00 12.68
N ARG A 166 15.02 -3.78 11.77
CA ARG A 166 13.79 -3.05 12.07
C ARG A 166 13.00 -3.74 13.17
N ALA A 167 12.73 -5.03 13.03
CA ALA A 167 12.01 -5.80 14.06
C ALA A 167 12.72 -5.75 15.43
N ALA A 168 14.06 -5.82 15.44
CA ALA A 168 14.84 -5.74 16.67
C ALA A 168 14.80 -4.33 17.29
N VAL A 169 14.84 -3.27 16.50
CA VAL A 169 14.68 -1.88 16.94
C VAL A 169 13.28 -1.65 17.51
N GLU A 170 12.24 -2.11 16.83
CA GLU A 170 10.84 -2.01 17.29
C GLU A 170 10.65 -2.74 18.64
N ALA A 171 11.23 -3.93 18.79
CA ALA A 171 11.23 -4.65 20.06
C ALA A 171 11.98 -3.89 21.17
N GLY A 172 13.10 -3.25 20.84
CA GLY A 172 13.85 -2.38 21.75
C GLY A 172 13.05 -1.16 22.20
N VAL A 173 12.41 -0.47 21.27
CA VAL A 173 11.51 0.66 21.53
C VAL A 173 10.34 0.24 22.45
N ALA A 174 9.71 -0.89 22.17
CA ALA A 174 8.61 -1.41 22.99
C ALA A 174 9.07 -1.76 24.43
N LYS A 175 10.30 -2.26 24.58
CA LYS A 175 10.91 -2.56 25.89
C LYS A 175 11.17 -1.28 26.69
N LEU A 176 11.73 -0.24 26.05
CA LEU A 176 11.98 1.06 26.68
C LEU A 176 10.68 1.75 27.11
N ASN A 177 9.68 1.76 26.25
CA ASN A 177 8.37 2.35 26.58
C ASN A 177 7.72 1.65 27.78
N ARG A 178 7.81 0.33 27.88
CA ARG A 178 7.31 -0.42 29.05
C ARG A 178 8.11 -0.12 30.31
N ALA A 179 9.39 0.23 30.19
CA ALA A 179 10.24 0.63 31.31
C ALA A 179 10.09 2.11 31.71
N GLY A 180 9.30 2.90 30.95
CA GLY A 180 9.11 4.33 31.16
C GLY A 180 10.26 5.22 30.67
N ASP A 181 11.22 4.66 29.93
CA ASP A 181 12.35 5.40 29.35
C ASP A 181 11.99 5.92 27.96
N HIS A 182 11.17 6.95 27.93
CA HIS A 182 10.70 7.58 26.71
C HIS A 182 11.80 8.36 25.96
N GLU A 183 12.81 8.87 26.68
CA GLU A 183 13.93 9.60 26.06
C GLU A 183 14.80 8.67 25.22
N THR A 184 15.26 7.57 25.77
CA THR A 184 16.08 6.59 25.04
C THR A 184 15.27 5.93 23.92
N SER A 185 13.96 5.72 24.13
CA SER A 185 13.04 5.22 23.11
C SER A 185 12.95 6.16 21.90
N ALA A 186 12.78 7.47 22.13
CA ALA A 186 12.75 8.48 21.07
C ALA A 186 14.09 8.58 20.34
N ARG A 187 15.22 8.52 21.07
CA ARG A 187 16.57 8.52 20.47
C ARG A 187 16.81 7.29 19.60
N LEU A 188 16.46 6.09 20.05
CA LEU A 188 16.61 4.87 19.26
C LEU A 188 15.79 4.91 17.98
N ARG A 189 14.54 5.38 18.08
CA ARG A 189 13.66 5.56 16.92
C ARG A 189 14.22 6.64 15.97
N GLY A 190 14.67 7.77 16.50
CA GLY A 190 15.27 8.86 15.74
C GLY A 190 16.51 8.43 14.96
N ALA A 191 17.46 7.73 15.62
CA ALA A 191 18.65 7.19 14.98
C ALA A 191 18.31 6.21 13.85
N TRP A 192 17.33 5.33 14.06
CA TRP A 192 16.86 4.40 13.02
C TRP A 192 16.20 5.11 11.86
N THR A 193 15.41 6.16 12.13
CA THR A 193 14.73 6.95 11.09
C THR A 193 15.71 7.79 10.27
N ALA A 194 16.68 8.41 10.95
CA ALA A 194 17.73 9.20 10.30
C ALA A 194 18.65 8.36 9.39
N ARG A 195 18.76 7.04 9.67
CA ARG A 195 19.50 6.10 8.84
C ARG A 195 18.82 5.81 7.50
N ARG A 196 17.57 6.22 7.28
CA ARG A 196 16.92 5.99 5.96
C ARG A 196 17.80 6.59 4.86
N PRO A 197 18.34 5.77 3.93
CA PRO A 197 18.68 6.32 2.62
C PRO A 197 17.40 7.00 2.12
N GLU A 198 17.53 8.17 1.50
CA GLU A 198 16.44 8.77 0.71
C GLU A 198 15.74 7.61 0.00
N ALA A 199 14.45 7.48 0.22
CA ALA A 199 13.71 6.29 -0.13
C ALA A 199 13.97 5.93 -1.61
N THR A 200 14.92 5.07 -1.82
CA THR A 200 14.86 4.16 -2.96
C THR A 200 13.57 3.41 -2.72
N PRO A 201 12.59 3.51 -3.62
CA PRO A 201 11.23 3.01 -3.39
C PRO A 201 11.31 1.60 -2.86
N SER A 202 10.64 1.41 -1.75
CA SER A 202 10.62 0.18 -0.96
C SER A 202 10.51 -1.03 -1.87
N ARG A 203 11.59 -1.78 -1.97
CA ARG A 203 11.66 -3.12 -2.54
C ARG A 203 10.92 -4.17 -1.68
N ALA A 204 10.02 -3.72 -0.81
CA ALA A 204 9.02 -4.56 -0.15
C ALA A 204 8.03 -5.19 -1.14
N ALA A 205 8.04 -4.71 -2.40
CA ALA A 205 7.25 -5.27 -3.48
C ALA A 205 7.87 -6.50 -4.17
N GLU A 206 9.13 -6.85 -3.91
CA GLU A 206 9.76 -8.00 -4.57
C GLU A 206 9.84 -9.28 -3.69
N ALA A 207 9.48 -9.21 -2.43
CA ALA A 207 9.43 -10.37 -1.55
C ALA A 207 8.07 -11.11 -1.56
N GLY A 208 7.11 -10.59 -2.31
CA GLY A 208 5.83 -11.22 -2.57
C GLY A 208 5.73 -11.65 -4.01
N CYS A 209 6.08 -12.89 -4.31
CA CYS A 209 5.82 -13.55 -5.59
C CYS A 209 6.50 -12.89 -6.79
N GLY A 210 7.24 -13.62 -7.60
CA GLY A 210 7.98 -13.20 -8.80
C GLY A 210 7.09 -12.65 -9.94
N ARG A 211 6.24 -11.67 -9.62
CA ARG A 211 5.34 -10.99 -10.55
C ARG A 211 6.00 -9.76 -11.14
N THR A 212 5.86 -9.60 -12.43
CA THR A 212 6.33 -8.41 -13.14
C THR A 212 5.37 -7.26 -12.95
N ARG A 213 5.88 -6.09 -12.56
CA ARG A 213 5.08 -4.87 -12.38
C ARG A 213 5.04 -4.08 -13.67
N ILE A 214 3.84 -3.77 -14.15
CA ILE A 214 3.60 -3.02 -15.37
C ILE A 214 2.55 -1.93 -15.16
N ALA A 215 2.56 -0.90 -16.03
CA ALA A 215 1.47 0.07 -16.11
C ALA A 215 1.01 0.23 -17.56
N VAL A 216 -0.31 0.38 -17.76
CA VAL A 216 -0.90 0.75 -19.02
C VAL A 216 -1.29 2.21 -18.92
N LEU A 217 -0.61 3.08 -19.67
CA LEU A 217 -0.91 4.51 -19.70
C LEU A 217 -2.17 4.79 -20.54
N PRO A 218 -2.85 5.93 -20.31
CA PRO A 218 -4.00 6.31 -21.13
C PRO A 218 -3.58 6.42 -22.61
N PHE A 219 -4.36 5.81 -23.49
CA PHE A 219 -4.06 5.83 -24.91
C PHE A 219 -4.40 7.19 -25.51
N ARG A 220 -3.66 7.60 -26.53
CA ARG A 220 -3.90 8.85 -27.25
C ARG A 220 -4.89 8.63 -28.37
N SER A 221 -5.89 9.52 -28.48
CA SER A 221 -6.75 9.57 -29.65
C SER A 221 -6.05 10.29 -30.80
N VAL A 222 -5.97 9.68 -31.98
CA VAL A 222 -5.32 10.22 -33.17
C VAL A 222 -6.35 10.34 -34.29
N GLY A 223 -6.53 11.53 -34.88
CA GLY A 223 -7.31 11.67 -36.10
C GLY A 223 -8.62 12.44 -36.02
N GLY A 224 -8.75 13.43 -35.11
CA GLY A 224 -9.84 14.41 -35.12
C GLY A 224 -11.10 13.99 -34.37
N HIS A 225 -12.25 14.61 -34.67
CA HIS A 225 -13.51 14.51 -33.87
C HIS A 225 -14.15 13.12 -33.82
N ASP A 226 -13.69 12.17 -34.61
CA ASP A 226 -14.31 10.84 -34.75
C ASP A 226 -13.91 9.82 -33.67
N ALA A 227 -12.84 10.08 -32.91
CA ALA A 227 -12.41 9.23 -31.80
C ALA A 227 -12.28 10.07 -30.53
N PRO A 228 -13.35 10.19 -29.73
CA PRO A 228 -13.28 10.90 -28.43
C PRO A 228 -12.32 10.21 -27.46
N ASP A 229 -11.68 10.99 -26.56
CA ASP A 229 -10.68 10.49 -25.58
C ASP A 229 -11.21 9.35 -24.71
N TYR A 230 -12.50 9.36 -24.34
CA TYR A 230 -13.10 8.30 -23.53
C TYR A 230 -13.04 6.91 -24.19
N PHE A 231 -13.01 6.85 -25.53
CA PHE A 231 -12.91 5.58 -26.26
C PHE A 231 -11.49 5.00 -26.18
N ALA A 232 -10.48 5.83 -26.37
CA ALA A 232 -9.08 5.44 -26.22
C ALA A 232 -8.78 5.04 -24.76
N ASP A 233 -9.35 5.76 -23.80
CA ASP A 233 -9.31 5.46 -22.37
C ASP A 233 -9.92 4.10 -22.05
N GLY A 234 -11.10 3.82 -22.62
CA GLY A 234 -11.77 2.56 -22.41
C GLY A 234 -10.94 1.36 -22.86
N ILE A 235 -10.25 1.48 -24.00
CA ILE A 235 -9.34 0.40 -24.46
C ILE A 235 -8.17 0.21 -23.49
N ALA A 236 -7.57 1.29 -22.98
CA ALA A 236 -6.50 1.19 -21.99
C ALA A 236 -7.00 0.57 -20.67
N GLU A 237 -8.20 0.93 -20.21
CA GLU A 237 -8.82 0.36 -19.00
C GLU A 237 -9.13 -1.13 -19.14
N GLU A 238 -9.65 -1.56 -20.28
CA GLU A 238 -9.89 -2.97 -20.56
C GLU A 238 -8.57 -3.75 -20.57
N LEU A 239 -7.52 -3.15 -21.09
CA LEU A 239 -6.20 -3.75 -21.09
C LEU A 239 -5.65 -3.89 -19.65
N ILE A 240 -5.81 -2.86 -18.80
CA ILE A 240 -5.48 -2.94 -17.36
C ILE A 240 -6.22 -4.11 -16.73
N THR A 241 -7.51 -4.24 -17.00
CA THR A 241 -8.37 -5.28 -16.45
C THR A 241 -7.95 -6.67 -16.92
N ALA A 242 -7.71 -6.85 -18.21
CA ALA A 242 -7.31 -8.13 -18.78
C ALA A 242 -5.92 -8.58 -18.28
N LEU A 243 -4.94 -7.67 -18.32
CA LEU A 243 -3.59 -7.95 -17.84
C LEU A 243 -3.54 -8.18 -16.32
N GLY A 244 -4.41 -7.53 -15.55
CA GLY A 244 -4.54 -7.74 -14.10
C GLY A 244 -4.97 -9.15 -13.70
N GLN A 245 -5.53 -9.93 -14.65
CA GLN A 245 -5.90 -11.33 -14.42
C GLN A 245 -4.77 -12.33 -14.73
N VAL A 246 -3.66 -11.85 -15.30
CA VAL A 246 -2.48 -12.68 -15.54
C VAL A 246 -1.73 -12.88 -14.23
N PRO A 247 -1.61 -14.11 -13.69
CA PRO A 247 -1.05 -14.33 -12.35
C PRO A 247 0.39 -13.84 -12.19
N GLN A 248 1.15 -13.78 -13.27
CA GLN A 248 2.55 -13.37 -13.29
C GLN A 248 2.73 -11.84 -13.33
N LEU A 249 1.64 -11.09 -13.58
CA LEU A 249 1.67 -9.63 -13.68
C LEU A 249 1.09 -8.97 -12.42
N LEU A 250 1.62 -7.82 -12.08
CA LEU A 250 1.03 -6.85 -11.17
C LEU A 250 0.83 -5.56 -11.95
N VAL A 251 -0.40 -5.23 -12.27
CA VAL A 251 -0.74 -4.09 -13.13
C VAL A 251 -1.07 -2.89 -12.27
N ALA A 252 -0.45 -1.74 -12.56
CA ALA A 252 -0.77 -0.48 -11.88
C ALA A 252 -2.24 -0.11 -12.08
N GLY A 253 -2.88 0.36 -11.01
CA GLY A 253 -4.29 0.73 -11.04
C GLY A 253 -4.57 1.89 -12.00
N ARG A 254 -5.82 1.97 -12.46
CA ARG A 254 -6.28 3.02 -13.36
C ARG A 254 -5.94 4.42 -12.89
N THR A 255 -6.20 4.71 -11.61
CA THR A 255 -5.99 6.05 -11.04
C THR A 255 -4.54 6.49 -11.19
N SER A 256 -3.60 5.60 -10.86
CA SER A 256 -2.17 5.88 -10.98
C SER A 256 -1.71 5.98 -12.43
N SER A 257 -2.15 5.07 -13.30
CA SER A 257 -1.80 5.08 -14.72
C SER A 257 -2.30 6.36 -15.41
N PHE A 258 -3.54 6.77 -15.14
CA PHE A 258 -4.17 7.92 -15.78
C PHE A 258 -3.75 9.28 -15.19
N HIS A 259 -3.13 9.29 -14.03
CA HIS A 259 -2.50 10.49 -13.47
C HIS A 259 -1.43 11.08 -14.39
N PHE A 260 -0.79 10.25 -15.19
CA PHE A 260 0.27 10.66 -16.12
C PHE A 260 -0.24 11.01 -17.52
N ARG A 261 -1.54 11.24 -17.71
CA ARG A 261 -2.07 11.80 -18.95
C ARG A 261 -1.40 13.14 -19.24
N ASP A 262 -0.88 13.29 -20.46
CA ASP A 262 -0.19 14.51 -20.90
C ASP A 262 0.95 14.98 -19.98
N SER A 263 1.51 14.06 -19.20
CA SER A 263 2.62 14.35 -18.32
C SER A 263 3.86 14.77 -19.11
N PRO A 264 4.60 15.78 -18.65
CA PRO A 264 5.87 16.17 -19.25
C PRO A 264 7.03 15.23 -18.92
N LEU A 265 6.81 14.25 -18.03
CA LEU A 265 7.81 13.30 -17.59
C LEU A 265 8.15 12.30 -18.72
N THR A 266 9.40 11.86 -18.73
CA THR A 266 9.87 10.79 -19.61
C THR A 266 9.26 9.43 -19.18
N PRO A 267 9.16 8.45 -20.11
CA PRO A 267 8.68 7.11 -19.74
C PRO A 267 9.46 6.48 -18.59
N ALA A 268 10.76 6.68 -18.48
CA ALA A 268 11.58 6.16 -17.39
C ALA A 268 11.22 6.83 -16.03
N GLU A 269 10.93 8.12 -16.03
CA GLU A 269 10.47 8.83 -14.83
C GLU A 269 9.07 8.39 -14.40
N ILE A 270 8.17 8.17 -15.37
CA ILE A 270 6.82 7.63 -15.10
C ILE A 270 6.91 6.22 -14.53
N ALA A 271 7.72 5.34 -15.12
CA ALA A 271 7.94 3.98 -14.65
C ALA A 271 8.50 3.97 -13.21
N LYS A 272 9.42 4.88 -12.92
CA LYS A 272 9.97 5.07 -11.57
C LYS A 272 8.90 5.55 -10.59
N ALA A 273 8.06 6.51 -10.96
CA ALA A 273 6.98 7.05 -10.13
C ALA A 273 5.90 6.00 -9.84
N LEU A 274 5.61 5.12 -10.79
CA LEU A 274 4.66 4.02 -10.66
C LEU A 274 5.26 2.74 -10.07
N HIS A 275 6.57 2.70 -9.86
CA HIS A 275 7.30 1.50 -9.40
C HIS A 275 7.10 0.29 -10.31
N VAL A 276 7.10 0.49 -11.63
CA VAL A 276 6.90 -0.56 -12.63
C VAL A 276 8.16 -0.80 -13.45
N SER A 277 8.31 -2.02 -13.96
CA SER A 277 9.43 -2.39 -14.83
C SER A 277 9.17 -2.07 -16.30
N HIS A 278 7.90 -2.04 -16.71
CA HIS A 278 7.49 -1.77 -18.08
C HIS A 278 6.27 -0.87 -18.13
N LEU A 279 6.20 -0.06 -19.18
CA LEU A 279 5.01 0.73 -19.53
C LEU A 279 4.42 0.22 -20.84
N VAL A 280 3.11 0.19 -20.91
CA VAL A 280 2.34 -0.02 -22.13
C VAL A 280 1.75 1.33 -22.51
N GLU A 281 2.16 1.87 -23.65
CA GLU A 281 1.60 3.07 -24.25
C GLU A 281 0.86 2.70 -25.52
N GLY A 282 -0.08 3.55 -25.96
CA GLY A 282 -0.77 3.29 -27.19
C GLY A 282 -1.46 4.51 -27.79
N SER A 283 -1.88 4.35 -29.02
CA SER A 283 -2.74 5.30 -29.70
C SER A 283 -3.86 4.58 -30.43
N VAL A 284 -5.01 5.24 -30.51
CA VAL A 284 -6.22 4.75 -31.16
C VAL A 284 -6.62 5.74 -32.25
N GLN A 285 -6.73 5.26 -33.46
CA GLN A 285 -7.28 6.00 -34.60
C GLN A 285 -8.59 5.36 -35.01
N ARG A 286 -9.66 6.16 -35.06
CA ARG A 286 -10.97 5.76 -35.52
C ARG A 286 -11.32 6.53 -36.80
N GLN A 287 -11.77 5.83 -37.82
CA GLN A 287 -12.32 6.40 -39.03
C GLN A 287 -13.64 5.68 -39.37
N GLY A 288 -14.76 6.27 -38.94
CA GLY A 288 -16.05 5.60 -39.02
C GLY A 288 -16.06 4.28 -38.26
N GLU A 289 -16.24 3.15 -38.96
CA GLU A 289 -16.24 1.80 -38.40
C GLU A 289 -14.84 1.17 -38.29
N ARG A 290 -13.82 1.78 -38.88
CA ARG A 290 -12.45 1.24 -38.90
C ARG A 290 -11.70 1.75 -37.67
N LEU A 291 -11.00 0.82 -37.05
CA LEU A 291 -10.12 1.08 -35.90
C LEU A 291 -8.69 0.68 -36.23
N ARG A 292 -7.74 1.51 -35.82
CA ARG A 292 -6.34 1.18 -35.81
C ARG A 292 -5.76 1.48 -34.42
N ILE A 293 -5.18 0.47 -33.79
CA ILE A 293 -4.58 0.58 -32.45
C ILE A 293 -3.09 0.33 -32.61
N HIS A 294 -2.24 1.26 -32.18
CA HIS A 294 -0.82 1.06 -32.05
C HIS A 294 -0.46 0.93 -30.59
N ILE A 295 0.35 -0.05 -30.26
CA ILE A 295 0.78 -0.33 -28.87
C ILE A 295 2.29 -0.45 -28.85
N HIS A 296 2.88 0.11 -27.80
CA HIS A 296 4.30 0.12 -27.53
C HIS A 296 4.53 -0.42 -26.13
N LEU A 297 5.47 -1.35 -25.98
CA LEU A 297 5.99 -1.79 -24.70
C LEU A 297 7.34 -1.10 -24.48
N ILE A 298 7.44 -0.35 -23.40
CA ILE A 298 8.62 0.45 -23.05
C ILE A 298 9.28 -0.15 -21.82
N ASP A 299 10.56 -0.37 -21.88
CA ASP A 299 11.37 -0.76 -20.71
C ASP A 299 11.51 0.45 -19.76
N GLY A 300 11.01 0.30 -18.54
CA GLY A 300 10.94 1.39 -17.56
C GLY A 300 12.30 1.83 -17.01
N ALA A 301 13.34 0.99 -17.11
CA ALA A 301 14.68 1.35 -16.66
C ALA A 301 15.44 2.20 -17.68
N THR A 302 15.23 1.90 -18.96
CA THR A 302 15.94 2.56 -20.07
C THR A 302 15.11 3.64 -20.75
N GLY A 303 13.78 3.56 -20.67
CA GLY A 303 12.85 4.42 -21.40
C GLY A 303 12.76 4.10 -22.90
N PHE A 304 13.40 3.01 -23.36
CA PHE A 304 13.37 2.61 -24.76
C PHE A 304 12.23 1.61 -25.04
N GLU A 305 11.70 1.71 -26.26
CA GLU A 305 10.73 0.75 -26.77
C GLU A 305 11.39 -0.62 -26.96
N SER A 306 10.79 -1.64 -26.32
CA SER A 306 11.24 -3.03 -26.44
C SER A 306 10.39 -3.81 -27.45
N TRP A 307 9.16 -3.37 -27.70
CA TRP A 307 8.26 -3.97 -28.67
C TRP A 307 7.18 -2.97 -29.10
N ALA A 308 6.79 -3.03 -30.37
CA ALA A 308 5.65 -2.28 -30.91
C ALA A 308 4.87 -3.08 -31.95
N GLN A 309 3.56 -2.92 -31.95
CA GLN A 309 2.71 -3.54 -32.95
C GLN A 309 1.45 -2.72 -33.24
N GLY A 310 1.03 -2.72 -34.50
CA GLY A 310 -0.21 -2.13 -34.95
C GLY A 310 -1.28 -3.19 -35.20
N TYR A 311 -2.52 -2.89 -34.83
CA TYR A 311 -3.69 -3.74 -35.03
C TYR A 311 -4.74 -2.98 -35.82
N ASP A 312 -5.20 -3.55 -36.89
CA ASP A 312 -6.33 -3.05 -37.67
C ASP A 312 -7.58 -3.88 -37.37
N GLY A 313 -8.70 -3.23 -37.17
CA GLY A 313 -9.97 -3.88 -36.86
C GLY A 313 -11.16 -3.03 -37.20
N SER A 314 -12.33 -3.46 -36.75
CA SER A 314 -13.58 -2.71 -36.87
C SER A 314 -14.27 -2.62 -35.52
N LEU A 315 -15.17 -1.65 -35.36
CA LEU A 315 -16.00 -1.55 -34.15
C LEU A 315 -16.84 -2.82 -33.91
N ASP A 316 -17.23 -3.55 -34.96
CA ASP A 316 -17.92 -4.84 -34.84
C ASP A 316 -17.06 -5.91 -34.15
N GLY A 317 -15.76 -5.87 -34.36
CA GLY A 317 -14.80 -6.81 -33.81
C GLY A 317 -14.01 -6.27 -32.62
N ILE A 318 -14.43 -5.18 -31.97
CA ILE A 318 -13.65 -4.48 -30.93
C ILE A 318 -13.22 -5.42 -29.79
N PHE A 319 -14.09 -6.29 -29.33
CA PHE A 319 -13.81 -7.20 -28.22
C PHE A 319 -12.80 -8.29 -28.59
N ALA A 320 -12.93 -8.84 -29.83
CA ALA A 320 -11.93 -9.78 -30.35
C ALA A 320 -10.57 -9.08 -30.53
N LEU A 321 -10.58 -7.82 -30.96
CA LEU A 321 -9.39 -6.99 -31.10
C LEU A 321 -8.73 -6.73 -29.74
N GLN A 322 -9.50 -6.36 -28.71
CA GLN A 322 -9.00 -6.14 -27.34
C GLN A 322 -8.40 -7.42 -26.77
N ALA A 323 -9.06 -8.56 -26.91
CA ALA A 323 -8.51 -9.86 -26.48
C ALA A 323 -7.20 -10.19 -27.20
N THR A 324 -7.13 -9.96 -28.50
CA THR A 324 -5.91 -10.15 -29.30
C THR A 324 -4.78 -9.25 -28.83
N VAL A 325 -5.09 -7.99 -28.56
CA VAL A 325 -4.13 -7.01 -28.03
C VAL A 325 -3.62 -7.43 -26.65
N ALA A 326 -4.52 -7.77 -25.74
CA ALA A 326 -4.12 -8.19 -24.37
C ALA A 326 -3.23 -9.44 -24.40
N GLN A 327 -3.55 -10.41 -25.26
CA GLN A 327 -2.74 -11.61 -25.47
C GLN A 327 -1.35 -11.26 -26.04
N ALA A 328 -1.28 -10.39 -27.03
CA ALA A 328 -0.03 -10.00 -27.66
C ALA A 328 0.88 -9.21 -26.70
N VAL A 329 0.32 -8.28 -25.91
CA VAL A 329 1.07 -7.55 -24.88
C VAL A 329 1.60 -8.53 -23.81
N THR A 330 0.77 -9.49 -23.38
CA THR A 330 1.19 -10.52 -22.43
C THR A 330 2.34 -11.36 -22.97
N SER A 331 2.26 -11.78 -24.24
CA SER A 331 3.35 -12.51 -24.91
C SER A 331 4.62 -11.68 -25.00
N ALA A 332 4.52 -10.43 -25.44
CA ALA A 332 5.68 -9.52 -25.57
C ALA A 332 6.38 -9.29 -24.22
N ILE A 333 5.63 -9.15 -23.13
CA ILE A 333 6.20 -9.05 -21.78
C ILE A 333 6.90 -10.37 -21.42
N GLY A 334 6.28 -11.53 -21.69
CA GLY A 334 6.87 -12.84 -21.46
C GLY A 334 8.20 -13.01 -22.20
N ASP A 335 8.25 -12.63 -23.48
CA ASP A 335 9.45 -12.69 -24.31
C ASP A 335 10.55 -11.73 -23.79
N ALA A 336 10.18 -10.50 -23.40
CA ALA A 336 11.12 -9.52 -22.88
C ALA A 336 11.76 -9.98 -21.53
N LEU A 337 11.03 -10.76 -20.75
CA LEU A 337 11.47 -11.26 -19.43
C LEU A 337 12.02 -12.68 -19.46
N GLY A 338 11.86 -13.39 -20.58
CA GLY A 338 12.24 -14.81 -20.70
C GLY A 338 11.42 -15.75 -19.83
N ILE A 339 10.15 -15.43 -19.56
CA ILE A 339 9.23 -16.24 -18.73
C ILE A 339 7.96 -16.59 -19.50
N ALA A 340 7.44 -17.80 -19.25
CA ALA A 340 6.15 -18.18 -19.80
C ALA A 340 5.00 -17.46 -19.06
N MET A 341 4.17 -16.75 -19.80
CA MET A 341 2.98 -16.05 -19.29
C MET A 341 1.72 -16.84 -19.62
N THR A 342 0.75 -16.82 -18.73
CA THR A 342 -0.59 -17.31 -19.02
C THR A 342 -1.37 -16.24 -19.78
N SER A 343 -2.10 -16.66 -20.83
CA SER A 343 -2.99 -15.74 -21.53
C SER A 343 -4.11 -15.25 -20.62
N PRO A 344 -4.50 -13.97 -20.70
CA PRO A 344 -5.65 -13.47 -19.97
C PRO A 344 -6.92 -14.23 -20.40
N PRO A 345 -7.84 -14.54 -19.45
CA PRO A 345 -9.09 -15.19 -19.79
C PRO A 345 -9.96 -14.28 -20.66
N ALA A 346 -10.68 -14.86 -21.62
CA ALA A 346 -11.69 -14.13 -22.38
C ALA A 346 -12.86 -13.77 -21.44
N ARG A 347 -13.21 -12.50 -21.34
CA ARG A 347 -14.41 -12.04 -20.62
C ARG A 347 -15.59 -11.92 -21.57
N GLY A 348 -16.78 -12.25 -21.06
CA GLY A 348 -18.05 -12.02 -21.75
C GLY A 348 -18.40 -10.53 -21.72
N MET A 349 -17.96 -9.82 -22.77
CA MET A 349 -18.31 -8.42 -22.99
C MET A 349 -19.61 -8.35 -23.81
N THR A 350 -20.22 -7.17 -23.85
CA THR A 350 -21.42 -6.93 -24.66
C THR A 350 -21.16 -7.18 -26.17
N HIS A 351 -22.20 -7.58 -26.90
CA HIS A 351 -22.21 -7.59 -28.35
C HIS A 351 -22.82 -6.29 -28.96
N SER A 352 -23.35 -5.42 -28.11
CA SER A 352 -23.96 -4.15 -28.52
C SER A 352 -22.94 -3.02 -28.52
N LYS A 353 -22.56 -2.52 -29.68
CA LYS A 353 -21.69 -1.34 -29.84
C LYS A 353 -22.21 -0.12 -29.08
N GLN A 354 -23.53 0.11 -29.18
CA GLN A 354 -24.17 1.25 -28.55
C GLN A 354 -24.14 1.12 -27.03
N ALA A 355 -24.38 -0.08 -26.48
CA ALA A 355 -24.24 -0.34 -25.04
C ALA A 355 -22.81 -0.11 -24.56
N TYR A 356 -21.81 -0.55 -25.34
CA TYR A 356 -20.40 -0.35 -25.02
C TYR A 356 -20.01 1.13 -25.02
N ASP A 357 -20.43 1.90 -26.03
CA ASP A 357 -20.12 3.33 -26.11
C ASP A 357 -20.73 4.12 -24.94
N LEU A 358 -21.99 3.83 -24.60
CA LEU A 358 -22.66 4.42 -23.43
C LEU A 358 -21.98 4.04 -22.12
N PHE A 359 -21.55 2.78 -21.96
CA PHE A 359 -20.79 2.31 -20.83
C PHE A 359 -19.47 3.09 -20.65
N LEU A 360 -18.69 3.27 -21.73
CA LEU A 360 -17.44 4.02 -21.68
C LEU A 360 -17.66 5.49 -21.30
N GLN A 361 -18.68 6.13 -21.86
CA GLN A 361 -19.06 7.50 -21.52
C GLN A 361 -19.45 7.61 -20.05
N GLY A 362 -20.30 6.72 -19.55
CA GLY A 362 -20.73 6.68 -18.15
C GLY A 362 -19.57 6.51 -17.19
N ARG A 363 -18.63 5.57 -17.47
CA ARG A 363 -17.41 5.37 -16.68
C ARG A 363 -16.50 6.60 -16.68
N ALA A 364 -16.30 7.22 -17.83
CA ALA A 364 -15.49 8.43 -17.95
C ALA A 364 -16.04 9.59 -17.10
N LEU A 365 -17.37 9.72 -17.05
CA LEU A 365 -18.04 10.70 -16.19
C LEU A 365 -17.94 10.33 -14.71
N SER A 366 -18.15 9.07 -14.33
CA SER A 366 -18.02 8.61 -12.93
C SER A 366 -16.64 8.88 -12.35
N ALA A 367 -15.60 8.91 -13.17
CA ALA A 367 -14.24 9.26 -12.73
C ALA A 367 -14.10 10.74 -12.31
N ARG A 368 -15.04 11.62 -12.67
CA ARG A 368 -15.07 13.07 -12.33
C ARG A 368 -15.98 13.36 -11.15
N VAL A 369 -15.77 12.66 -10.04
CA VAL A 369 -16.64 12.62 -8.85
C VAL A 369 -17.10 14.01 -8.34
N PHE A 370 -16.31 15.06 -8.50
CA PHE A 370 -16.57 16.39 -7.93
C PHE A 370 -17.19 17.40 -8.91
N GLY A 371 -17.76 16.95 -10.02
CA GLY A 371 -18.45 17.82 -10.98
C GLY A 371 -19.96 17.90 -10.71
N ASP A 372 -20.55 19.11 -10.79
CA ASP A 372 -21.99 19.31 -10.59
C ASP A 372 -22.82 18.48 -11.58
N GLY A 373 -23.71 17.60 -11.07
CA GLY A 373 -24.63 16.78 -11.86
C GLY A 373 -23.99 15.66 -12.71
N VAL A 374 -22.67 15.54 -12.68
CA VAL A 374 -21.91 14.60 -13.50
C VAL A 374 -22.27 13.15 -13.20
N LEU A 375 -22.42 12.80 -11.90
CA LEU A 375 -22.77 11.43 -11.50
C LEU A 375 -24.19 11.03 -11.92
N GLY A 376 -25.16 11.95 -11.87
CA GLY A 376 -26.51 11.69 -12.37
C GLY A 376 -26.52 11.43 -13.89
N THR A 377 -25.72 12.17 -14.66
CA THR A 377 -25.55 11.93 -16.09
C THR A 377 -24.88 10.56 -16.34
N ALA A 378 -23.88 10.21 -15.54
CA ALA A 378 -23.21 8.91 -15.64
C ALA A 378 -24.19 7.75 -15.39
N VAL A 379 -25.02 7.84 -14.37
CA VAL A 379 -26.09 6.84 -14.09
C VAL A 379 -27.03 6.71 -15.28
N GLY A 380 -27.53 7.82 -15.83
CA GLY A 380 -28.44 7.76 -16.98
C GLY A 380 -27.84 7.13 -18.23
N LEU A 381 -26.53 7.27 -18.48
CA LEU A 381 -25.83 6.61 -19.58
C LEU A 381 -25.65 5.11 -19.30
N LEU A 382 -25.30 4.75 -18.08
CA LEU A 382 -25.11 3.35 -17.68
C LEU A 382 -26.44 2.58 -17.63
N GLU A 383 -27.55 3.21 -17.21
CA GLU A 383 -28.89 2.65 -17.29
C GLU A 383 -29.31 2.36 -18.75
N GLN A 384 -28.99 3.25 -19.67
CA GLN A 384 -29.21 3.01 -21.10
C GLN A 384 -28.34 1.86 -21.61
N ALA A 385 -27.08 1.76 -21.16
CA ALA A 385 -26.19 0.67 -21.56
C ALA A 385 -26.74 -0.71 -21.14
N VAL A 386 -27.18 -0.86 -19.86
CA VAL A 386 -27.76 -2.13 -19.38
C VAL A 386 -29.14 -2.40 -19.95
N ALA A 387 -29.87 -1.38 -20.34
CA ALA A 387 -31.16 -1.55 -21.05
C ALA A 387 -30.98 -2.08 -22.47
N LEU A 388 -29.91 -1.68 -23.17
CA LEU A 388 -29.57 -2.17 -24.50
C LEU A 388 -28.96 -3.58 -24.47
N ASP A 389 -28.22 -3.91 -23.41
CA ASP A 389 -27.67 -5.24 -23.21
C ASP A 389 -27.72 -5.63 -21.72
N PRO A 390 -28.80 -6.29 -21.29
CA PRO A 390 -28.95 -6.73 -19.90
C PRO A 390 -27.93 -7.78 -19.45
N GLU A 391 -27.22 -8.46 -20.37
CA GLU A 391 -26.18 -9.44 -20.06
C GLU A 391 -24.77 -8.84 -19.90
N PHE A 392 -24.64 -7.52 -20.05
CA PHE A 392 -23.39 -6.80 -19.91
C PHE A 392 -23.02 -6.58 -18.43
N ALA A 393 -22.34 -7.56 -17.82
CA ALA A 393 -22.02 -7.58 -16.39
C ALA A 393 -21.18 -6.38 -15.93
N GLU A 394 -20.20 -5.95 -16.73
CA GLU A 394 -19.34 -4.81 -16.41
C GLU A 394 -20.10 -3.48 -16.37
N ALA A 395 -21.13 -3.32 -17.20
CA ALA A 395 -22.00 -2.14 -17.15
C ALA A 395 -22.84 -2.11 -15.86
N TRP A 396 -23.30 -3.27 -15.40
CA TRP A 396 -23.97 -3.38 -14.11
C TRP A 396 -23.06 -3.03 -12.93
N ILE A 397 -21.78 -3.42 -12.97
CA ILE A 397 -20.79 -3.02 -11.95
C ILE A 397 -20.55 -1.51 -12.00
N ALA A 398 -20.37 -0.94 -13.18
CA ALA A 398 -20.16 0.51 -13.33
C ALA A 398 -21.37 1.30 -12.81
N LEU A 399 -22.58 0.81 -13.06
CA LEU A 399 -23.82 1.41 -12.55
C LEU A 399 -23.89 1.30 -11.00
N ALA A 400 -23.52 0.14 -10.45
CA ALA A 400 -23.42 -0.04 -9.01
C ALA A 400 -22.41 0.93 -8.37
N GLU A 401 -21.24 1.09 -8.98
CA GLU A 401 -20.22 2.05 -8.52
C GLU A 401 -20.73 3.49 -8.59
N ALA A 402 -21.43 3.88 -9.67
CA ALA A 402 -22.00 5.21 -9.80
C ALA A 402 -23.04 5.51 -8.72
N HIS A 403 -23.92 4.56 -8.35
CA HIS A 403 -24.83 4.70 -7.22
C HIS A 403 -24.10 4.80 -5.88
N GLN A 404 -23.01 4.06 -5.67
CA GLN A 404 -22.17 4.21 -4.48
C GLN A 404 -21.57 5.61 -4.39
N LEU A 405 -21.05 6.14 -5.50
CA LEU A 405 -20.47 7.48 -5.54
C LEU A 405 -21.51 8.57 -5.23
N ILE A 406 -22.74 8.40 -5.74
CA ILE A 406 -23.86 9.29 -5.39
C ILE A 406 -24.13 9.23 -3.88
N ALA A 407 -24.27 8.04 -3.31
CA ALA A 407 -24.55 7.88 -1.89
C ALA A 407 -23.50 8.52 -0.97
N VAL A 408 -22.24 8.56 -1.41
CA VAL A 408 -21.11 9.08 -0.61
C VAL A 408 -20.82 10.55 -0.90
N TYR A 409 -20.84 10.97 -2.17
CA TYR A 409 -20.29 12.27 -2.59
C TYR A 409 -21.31 13.27 -3.12
N THR A 410 -22.60 12.95 -3.11
CA THR A 410 -23.64 13.88 -3.57
C THR A 410 -24.68 14.11 -2.48
N PRO A 411 -25.24 15.33 -2.36
CA PRO A 411 -26.44 15.55 -1.57
C PRO A 411 -27.57 14.76 -2.18
N CYS A 412 -27.94 13.64 -1.56
CA CYS A 412 -29.09 12.85 -1.96
C CYS A 412 -30.12 12.77 -0.82
N LEU A 413 -31.41 12.81 -1.19
CA LEU A 413 -32.49 12.77 -0.24
C LEU A 413 -32.63 11.41 0.48
N ASP A 414 -32.22 10.34 -0.20
CA ASP A 414 -32.31 8.98 0.33
C ASP A 414 -31.08 8.15 -0.04
N ARG A 415 -30.08 8.18 0.87
CA ARG A 415 -28.83 7.41 0.74
C ARG A 415 -29.07 5.90 0.80
N ASN A 416 -30.14 5.48 1.51
CA ASN A 416 -30.46 4.05 1.62
C ASN A 416 -31.03 3.53 0.30
N ALA A 417 -31.85 4.32 -0.39
CA ALA A 417 -32.33 3.98 -1.72
C ALA A 417 -31.16 3.84 -2.73
N GLU A 418 -30.16 4.74 -2.67
CA GLU A 418 -28.96 4.62 -3.53
C GLU A 418 -28.15 3.36 -3.18
N SER A 419 -27.98 3.06 -1.90
CA SER A 419 -27.34 1.83 -1.45
C SER A 419 -28.08 0.58 -1.91
N GLN A 420 -29.41 0.60 -1.94
CA GLN A 420 -30.24 -0.51 -2.43
C GLN A 420 -30.07 -0.70 -3.95
N ARG A 421 -30.12 0.39 -4.74
CA ARG A 421 -29.88 0.34 -6.20
C ARG A 421 -28.49 -0.22 -6.52
N MET A 422 -27.47 0.25 -5.80
CA MET A 422 -26.12 -0.30 -5.90
C MET A 422 -26.09 -1.81 -5.67
N ALA A 423 -26.77 -2.29 -4.61
CA ALA A 423 -26.82 -3.71 -4.27
C ALA A 423 -27.53 -4.55 -5.33
N ASP A 424 -28.63 -4.04 -5.90
CA ASP A 424 -29.38 -4.73 -6.94
C ASP A 424 -28.56 -4.87 -8.24
N CYS A 425 -27.85 -3.81 -8.63
CA CYS A 425 -26.91 -3.84 -9.75
C CYS A 425 -25.76 -4.84 -9.48
N ALA A 426 -25.19 -4.81 -8.30
CA ALA A 426 -24.10 -5.73 -7.93
C ALA A 426 -24.56 -7.20 -7.93
N ARG A 427 -25.77 -7.51 -7.43
CA ARG A 427 -26.37 -8.86 -7.49
C ARG A 427 -26.58 -9.32 -8.92
N THR A 428 -27.08 -8.43 -9.80
CA THR A 428 -27.23 -8.73 -11.22
C THR A 428 -25.90 -9.08 -11.85
N ALA A 429 -24.87 -8.26 -11.62
CA ALA A 429 -23.51 -8.51 -12.12
C ALA A 429 -22.94 -9.84 -11.64
N ILE A 430 -23.12 -10.18 -10.36
CA ILE A 430 -22.69 -11.48 -9.78
C ILE A 430 -23.42 -12.64 -10.44
N GLY A 431 -24.73 -12.50 -10.69
CA GLY A 431 -25.53 -13.52 -11.39
C GLY A 431 -25.06 -13.78 -12.81
N LEU A 432 -24.65 -12.74 -13.52
CA LEU A 432 -24.13 -12.82 -14.90
C LEU A 432 -22.69 -13.34 -14.94
N SER A 433 -21.85 -12.89 -14.02
CA SER A 433 -20.42 -13.24 -13.98
C SER A 433 -19.94 -13.41 -12.53
N PRO A 434 -20.03 -14.62 -11.95
CA PRO A 434 -19.67 -14.87 -10.55
C PRO A 434 -18.17 -14.68 -10.22
N GLY A 435 -17.32 -14.53 -11.22
CA GLY A 435 -15.88 -14.29 -11.05
C GLY A 435 -15.50 -12.83 -10.78
N LEU A 436 -16.45 -11.89 -10.81
CA LEU A 436 -16.21 -10.46 -10.65
C LEU A 436 -16.10 -10.07 -9.16
N GLY A 437 -14.89 -10.13 -8.62
CA GLY A 437 -14.62 -9.88 -7.19
C GLY A 437 -15.05 -8.51 -6.71
N TYR A 438 -14.93 -7.48 -7.54
CA TYR A 438 -15.33 -6.12 -7.19
C TYR A 438 -16.84 -5.99 -6.94
N ALA A 439 -17.68 -6.75 -7.65
CA ALA A 439 -19.14 -6.77 -7.41
C ALA A 439 -19.49 -7.26 -6.00
N TYR A 440 -18.77 -8.27 -5.47
CA TYR A 440 -18.93 -8.72 -4.08
C TYR A 440 -18.52 -7.63 -3.08
N SER A 441 -17.46 -6.89 -3.37
CA SER A 441 -17.04 -5.76 -2.53
C SER A 441 -18.09 -4.66 -2.45
N LEU A 442 -18.76 -4.33 -3.55
CA LEU A 442 -19.87 -3.38 -3.60
C LEU A 442 -21.09 -3.90 -2.81
N LEU A 443 -21.45 -5.17 -3.00
CA LEU A 443 -22.55 -5.78 -2.22
C LEU A 443 -22.24 -5.79 -0.73
N GLY A 444 -20.97 -5.99 -0.35
CA GLY A 444 -20.51 -5.90 1.03
C GLY A 444 -20.74 -4.51 1.66
N VAL A 445 -20.62 -3.43 0.87
CA VAL A 445 -20.96 -2.08 1.36
C VAL A 445 -22.45 -1.98 1.74
N HIS A 446 -23.34 -2.56 0.96
CA HIS A 446 -24.76 -2.58 1.30
C HIS A 446 -25.03 -3.36 2.59
N GLN A 447 -24.47 -4.58 2.74
CA GLN A 447 -24.62 -5.36 3.97
C GLN A 447 -24.11 -4.59 5.20
N TRP A 448 -22.98 -3.88 5.04
CA TRP A 448 -22.45 -3.00 6.08
C TRP A 448 -23.49 -1.98 6.55
N THR A 449 -24.19 -1.32 5.62
CA THR A 449 -25.23 -0.32 5.94
C THR A 449 -26.50 -0.93 6.52
N GLN A 450 -26.67 -2.25 6.47
CA GLN A 450 -27.74 -3.00 7.11
C GLN A 450 -27.36 -3.56 8.50
N ASN A 451 -26.19 -3.14 9.04
CA ASN A 451 -25.59 -3.69 10.27
C ASN A 451 -25.21 -5.19 10.17
N ASP A 452 -25.24 -5.76 8.97
CA ASP A 452 -24.71 -7.10 8.70
C ASP A 452 -23.21 -7.04 8.42
N VAL A 453 -22.46 -6.72 9.48
CA VAL A 453 -20.98 -6.58 9.39
C VAL A 453 -20.30 -7.91 9.05
N VAL A 454 -20.86 -9.03 9.53
CA VAL A 454 -20.38 -10.38 9.21
C VAL A 454 -20.55 -10.65 7.73
N GLY A 455 -21.74 -10.44 7.18
CA GLY A 455 -22.01 -10.61 5.75
C GLY A 455 -21.16 -9.67 4.88
N ALA A 456 -20.91 -8.44 5.33
CA ALA A 456 -20.04 -7.48 4.65
C ALA A 456 -18.60 -8.00 4.53
N LEU A 457 -18.04 -8.52 5.62
CA LEU A 457 -16.69 -9.12 5.63
C LEU A 457 -16.62 -10.41 4.82
N ASP A 458 -17.63 -11.30 4.91
CA ASP A 458 -17.72 -12.52 4.10
C ASP A 458 -17.63 -12.19 2.61
N LEU A 459 -18.40 -11.21 2.15
CA LEU A 459 -18.40 -10.74 0.76
C LEU A 459 -17.08 -10.07 0.38
N ALA A 460 -16.48 -9.25 1.26
CA ALA A 460 -15.20 -8.63 0.99
C ALA A 460 -14.07 -9.65 0.87
N PHE A 461 -14.03 -10.67 1.73
CA PHE A 461 -13.08 -11.78 1.61
C PHE A 461 -13.33 -12.63 0.36
N GLN A 462 -14.59 -12.83 -0.02
CA GLN A 462 -14.92 -13.52 -1.26
C GLN A 462 -14.43 -12.73 -2.47
N GLY A 463 -14.67 -11.42 -2.51
CA GLY A 463 -14.14 -10.53 -3.54
C GLY A 463 -12.62 -10.59 -3.63
N TYR A 464 -11.93 -10.55 -2.50
CA TYR A 464 -10.48 -10.65 -2.44
C TYR A 464 -9.94 -12.00 -2.96
N ARG A 465 -10.60 -13.12 -2.65
CA ARG A 465 -10.20 -14.43 -3.20
C ARG A 465 -10.33 -14.49 -4.72
N LEU A 466 -11.32 -13.80 -5.29
CA LEU A 466 -11.56 -13.76 -6.74
C LEU A 466 -10.61 -12.80 -7.46
N GLU A 467 -10.34 -11.64 -6.86
CA GLU A 467 -9.52 -10.57 -7.45
C GLU A 467 -8.49 -10.00 -6.44
N PRO A 468 -7.49 -10.78 -6.00
CA PRO A 468 -6.52 -10.33 -4.98
C PRO A 468 -5.59 -9.21 -5.46
N ASN A 469 -5.52 -9.01 -6.79
CA ASN A 469 -4.71 -7.97 -7.43
C ASN A 469 -5.54 -6.74 -7.84
N ASN A 470 -6.80 -6.65 -7.41
CA ASN A 470 -7.63 -5.48 -7.67
C ASN A 470 -7.47 -4.48 -6.50
N PRO A 471 -6.87 -3.29 -6.73
CA PRO A 471 -6.62 -2.33 -5.65
C PRO A 471 -7.89 -1.82 -4.97
N ALA A 472 -9.04 -1.78 -5.69
CA ALA A 472 -10.31 -1.38 -5.10
C ALA A 472 -10.85 -2.45 -4.14
N VAL A 473 -10.68 -3.73 -4.48
CA VAL A 473 -11.06 -4.87 -3.63
C VAL A 473 -10.19 -4.92 -2.38
N CYS A 474 -8.86 -4.80 -2.53
CA CYS A 474 -7.93 -4.75 -1.40
C CYS A 474 -8.26 -3.58 -0.46
N MET A 475 -8.48 -2.38 -1.02
CA MET A 475 -8.84 -1.20 -0.23
C MET A 475 -10.15 -1.39 0.53
N ARG A 476 -11.17 -2.03 -0.06
CA ARG A 476 -12.47 -2.29 0.58
C ARG A 476 -12.31 -3.23 1.78
N LEU A 477 -11.59 -4.35 1.59
CA LEU A 477 -11.33 -5.29 2.67
C LEU A 477 -10.53 -4.64 3.81
N GLY A 478 -9.47 -3.89 3.47
CA GLY A 478 -8.71 -3.11 4.45
C GLY A 478 -9.58 -2.10 5.21
N SER A 479 -10.50 -1.40 4.52
CA SER A 479 -11.43 -0.46 5.17
C SER A 479 -12.34 -1.15 6.18
N PHE A 480 -12.95 -2.29 5.82
CA PHE A 480 -13.84 -3.02 6.74
C PHE A 480 -13.11 -3.54 7.96
N LEU A 481 -11.88 -4.03 7.79
CA LEU A 481 -11.05 -4.45 8.92
C LEU A 481 -10.68 -3.27 9.82
N LEU A 482 -10.36 -2.09 9.25
CA LEU A 482 -10.16 -0.86 10.04
C LEU A 482 -11.39 -0.46 10.83
N TYR A 483 -12.58 -0.49 10.21
CA TYR A 483 -13.84 -0.19 10.91
C TYR A 483 -14.10 -1.14 12.08
N CYS A 484 -13.65 -2.40 11.97
CA CYS A 484 -13.76 -3.40 13.02
C CYS A 484 -12.64 -3.29 14.08
N GLY A 485 -11.69 -2.36 13.96
CA GLY A 485 -10.54 -2.23 14.87
C GLY A 485 -9.43 -3.25 14.67
N ARG A 486 -9.47 -4.04 13.59
CA ARG A 486 -8.44 -5.00 13.18
C ARG A 486 -7.38 -4.29 12.34
N THR A 487 -6.74 -3.30 12.91
CA THR A 487 -5.82 -2.40 12.20
C THR A 487 -4.58 -3.14 11.67
N THR A 488 -4.01 -4.03 12.49
CA THR A 488 -2.83 -4.83 12.10
C THR A 488 -3.11 -5.65 10.85
N ASP A 489 -4.25 -6.32 10.80
CA ASP A 489 -4.66 -7.10 9.63
C ASP A 489 -5.05 -6.22 8.44
N ALA A 490 -5.69 -5.08 8.70
CA ALA A 490 -6.11 -4.15 7.65
C ALA A 490 -4.92 -3.60 6.85
N MET A 491 -3.80 -3.31 7.54
CA MET A 491 -2.64 -2.68 6.93
C MET A 491 -2.02 -3.49 5.79
N GLN A 492 -2.04 -4.82 5.83
CA GLN A 492 -1.52 -5.64 4.74
C GLN A 492 -2.30 -5.44 3.43
N TYR A 493 -3.62 -5.28 3.50
CA TYR A 493 -4.48 -5.04 2.32
C TYR A 493 -4.38 -3.59 1.83
N ILE A 494 -4.25 -2.65 2.75
CA ILE A 494 -4.07 -1.23 2.43
C ILE A 494 -2.71 -1.01 1.74
N GLU A 495 -1.63 -1.59 2.26
CA GLU A 495 -0.31 -1.51 1.63
C GLU A 495 -0.31 -2.19 0.25
N ALA A 496 -0.97 -3.36 0.10
CA ALA A 496 -1.13 -4.00 -1.20
C ALA A 496 -1.90 -3.11 -2.20
N ALA A 497 -2.94 -2.42 -1.75
CA ALA A 497 -3.70 -1.50 -2.59
C ALA A 497 -2.87 -0.26 -3.01
N ILE A 498 -2.02 0.26 -2.11
CA ILE A 498 -1.10 1.38 -2.42
C ILE A 498 0.00 0.93 -3.38
N ASP A 499 0.55 -0.26 -3.18
CA ASP A 499 1.56 -0.83 -4.07
C ASP A 499 1.07 -0.96 -5.52
N GLN A 500 -0.21 -1.26 -5.68
CA GLN A 500 -0.85 -1.39 -7.00
C GLN A 500 -1.30 -0.05 -7.59
N ASP A 501 -1.53 0.96 -6.74
CA ASP A 501 -2.06 2.25 -7.18
C ASP A 501 -1.45 3.40 -6.33
N PRO A 502 -0.15 3.70 -6.56
CA PRO A 502 0.67 4.52 -5.65
C PRO A 502 0.40 6.02 -5.70
N VAL A 503 -0.45 6.51 -6.61
CA VAL A 503 -0.84 7.92 -6.68
C VAL A 503 -2.33 8.16 -6.42
N ASP A 504 -3.07 7.15 -5.92
CA ASP A 504 -4.42 7.35 -5.41
C ASP A 504 -4.38 7.88 -3.97
N GLY A 505 -4.57 9.19 -3.81
CA GLY A 505 -4.54 9.84 -2.51
C GLY A 505 -5.51 9.26 -1.48
N ARG A 506 -6.65 8.69 -1.91
CA ARG A 506 -7.65 8.09 -1.01
C ARG A 506 -7.10 6.90 -0.21
N LYS A 507 -6.16 6.13 -0.79
CA LYS A 507 -5.51 5.00 -0.13
C LYS A 507 -4.57 5.46 0.98
N PHE A 508 -3.92 6.61 0.78
CA PHE A 508 -3.06 7.22 1.80
C PHE A 508 -3.86 7.74 3.00
N ASN A 509 -5.15 8.07 2.82
CA ASN A 509 -6.03 8.36 3.95
C ASN A 509 -6.15 7.14 4.89
N LEU A 510 -6.43 5.95 4.34
CA LEU A 510 -6.54 4.73 5.14
C LEU A 510 -5.19 4.34 5.77
N ARG A 511 -4.07 4.55 5.06
CA ARG A 511 -2.73 4.36 5.61
C ARG A 511 -2.46 5.29 6.78
N SER A 512 -2.80 6.58 6.64
CA SER A 512 -2.65 7.57 7.71
C SER A 512 -3.45 7.18 8.95
N VAL A 513 -4.73 6.81 8.77
CA VAL A 513 -5.59 6.31 9.86
C VAL A 513 -5.03 5.05 10.49
N GLY A 514 -4.65 4.06 9.70
CA GLY A 514 -4.13 2.79 10.19
C GLY A 514 -2.83 2.99 11.00
N ARG A 515 -1.91 3.81 10.51
CA ARG A 515 -0.68 4.18 11.24
C ARG A 515 -0.98 4.90 12.55
N PHE A 516 -1.93 5.85 12.51
CA PHE A 516 -2.39 6.56 13.69
C PHE A 516 -2.99 5.60 14.74
N ASN A 517 -3.85 4.68 14.32
CA ASN A 517 -4.45 3.67 15.19
C ASN A 517 -3.40 2.73 15.83
N LEU A 518 -2.30 2.45 15.13
CA LEU A 518 -1.17 1.66 15.64
C LEU A 518 -0.20 2.47 16.51
N GLY A 519 -0.46 3.77 16.75
CA GLY A 519 0.41 4.65 17.51
C GLY A 519 1.65 5.15 16.75
N ASP A 520 1.77 4.86 15.45
CA ASP A 520 2.82 5.37 14.58
C ASP A 520 2.44 6.76 14.06
N ILE A 521 2.57 7.77 14.93
CA ILE A 521 2.16 9.15 14.65
C ILE A 521 2.96 9.74 13.48
N ASP A 522 4.27 9.48 13.42
CA ASP A 522 5.13 9.99 12.36
C ASP A 522 4.75 9.38 11.01
N GLY A 523 4.51 8.07 10.96
CA GLY A 523 4.03 7.39 9.77
C GLY A 523 2.62 7.84 9.33
N ALA A 524 1.76 8.23 10.28
CA ALA A 524 0.46 8.80 9.99
C ALA A 524 0.58 10.20 9.36
N ILE A 525 1.49 11.04 9.87
CA ILE A 525 1.79 12.37 9.32
C ILE A 525 2.38 12.22 7.90
N GLU A 526 3.37 11.33 7.70
CA GLU A 526 3.96 11.06 6.39
C GLU A 526 2.89 10.68 5.34
N ALA A 527 2.01 9.74 5.70
CA ALA A 527 0.93 9.32 4.82
C ALA A 527 -0.07 10.45 4.54
N GLY A 528 -0.41 11.26 5.56
CA GLY A 528 -1.27 12.42 5.41
C GLY A 528 -0.68 13.51 4.51
N LEU A 529 0.62 13.80 4.63
CA LEU A 529 1.34 14.72 3.75
C LEU A 529 1.33 14.21 2.30
N ARG A 530 1.58 12.92 2.11
CA ARG A 530 1.50 12.32 0.76
C ARG A 530 0.12 12.45 0.14
N MET A 531 -0.94 12.31 0.92
CA MET A 531 -2.32 12.53 0.46
C MET A 531 -2.52 13.98 -0.02
N VAL A 532 -2.02 14.96 0.74
CA VAL A 532 -2.09 16.38 0.40
C VAL A 532 -1.30 16.70 -0.87
N ASP A 533 -0.09 16.15 -1.02
CA ASP A 533 0.74 16.28 -2.23
C ASP A 533 0.02 15.76 -3.48
N LEU A 534 -0.82 14.74 -3.32
CA LEU A 534 -1.66 14.19 -4.39
C LEU A 534 -2.96 14.98 -4.63
N GLY A 535 -3.14 16.13 -3.96
CA GLY A 535 -4.27 17.04 -4.15
C GLY A 535 -5.54 16.66 -3.38
N PHE A 536 -5.45 15.79 -2.38
CA PHE A 536 -6.59 15.39 -1.53
C PHE A 536 -6.50 16.03 -0.14
N PRO A 537 -7.63 16.42 0.47
CA PRO A 537 -7.64 16.93 1.83
C PRO A 537 -7.34 15.82 2.82
N SER A 538 -6.61 16.13 3.90
CA SER A 538 -6.33 15.18 4.96
C SER A 538 -6.60 15.77 6.33
N MET A 539 -7.80 15.53 6.86
CA MET A 539 -8.14 15.90 8.24
C MET A 539 -7.31 15.07 9.25
N TRP A 540 -7.00 13.83 8.89
CA TRP A 540 -6.17 12.92 9.71
C TRP A 540 -4.75 13.44 9.88
N LEU A 541 -4.19 14.13 8.89
CA LEU A 541 -2.90 14.81 9.01
C LEU A 541 -2.94 15.81 10.17
N ALA A 542 -3.95 16.66 10.23
CA ALA A 542 -4.08 17.65 11.29
C ALA A 542 -4.24 17.00 12.67
N VAL A 543 -5.07 15.95 12.76
CA VAL A 543 -5.25 15.19 14.03
C VAL A 543 -3.96 14.50 14.47
N ALA A 544 -3.22 13.87 13.56
CA ALA A 544 -1.94 13.24 13.86
C ALA A 544 -0.87 14.28 14.27
N THR A 545 -0.85 15.46 13.60
CA THR A 545 0.04 16.57 13.94
C THR A 545 -0.29 17.14 15.32
N ALA A 546 -1.58 17.28 15.67
CA ALA A 546 -2.00 17.69 17.02
C ALA A 546 -1.58 16.68 18.08
N ALA A 547 -1.73 15.37 17.80
CA ALA A 547 -1.29 14.29 18.68
C ALA A 547 0.23 14.25 18.89
N SER A 548 1.04 14.78 17.95
CA SER A 548 2.49 14.97 18.12
C SER A 548 2.85 16.22 18.96
N GLY A 549 1.86 17.00 19.43
CA GLY A 549 2.06 18.22 20.20
C GLY A 549 2.26 19.50 19.37
N GLN A 550 2.20 19.41 18.04
CA GLN A 550 2.38 20.55 17.12
C GLN A 550 1.04 21.26 16.83
N HIS A 551 0.41 21.82 17.86
CA HIS A 551 -0.96 22.33 17.81
C HIS A 551 -1.18 23.46 16.81
N GLU A 552 -0.26 24.42 16.70
CA GLU A 552 -0.36 25.55 15.77
C GLU A 552 -0.37 25.08 14.31
N LEU A 553 0.57 24.19 13.97
CA LEU A 553 0.65 23.60 12.65
C LEU A 553 -0.61 22.75 12.34
N ALA A 554 -1.10 22.00 13.32
CA ALA A 554 -2.31 21.22 13.17
C ALA A 554 -3.55 22.07 12.88
N ILE A 555 -3.69 23.22 13.56
CA ILE A 555 -4.77 24.18 13.31
C ILE A 555 -4.70 24.70 11.87
N GLU A 556 -3.51 25.08 11.40
CA GLU A 556 -3.31 25.54 10.02
C GLU A 556 -3.67 24.45 9.00
N GLN A 557 -3.17 23.22 9.20
CA GLN A 557 -3.48 22.06 8.35
C GLN A 557 -4.97 21.76 8.32
N TYR A 558 -5.65 21.79 9.47
CA TYR A 558 -7.10 21.57 9.55
C TYR A 558 -7.88 22.62 8.76
N GLN A 559 -7.50 23.88 8.85
CA GLN A 559 -8.13 24.97 8.09
C GLN A 559 -7.90 24.84 6.58
N GLN A 560 -6.75 24.35 6.14
CA GLN A 560 -6.47 24.09 4.72
C GLN A 560 -7.38 23.01 4.12
N THR A 561 -7.89 22.08 4.91
CA THR A 561 -8.83 21.05 4.43
C THR A 561 -10.17 21.61 3.98
N ARG A 562 -10.57 22.82 4.43
CA ARG A 562 -11.86 23.45 4.11
C ARG A 562 -12.14 23.55 2.61
N MET A 563 -11.12 23.88 1.81
CA MET A 563 -11.25 24.06 0.36
C MET A 563 -11.77 22.82 -0.36
N LEU A 564 -11.49 21.66 0.20
CA LEU A 564 -11.84 20.37 -0.37
C LEU A 564 -13.00 19.71 0.36
N LEU A 565 -13.06 19.82 1.69
CA LEU A 565 -14.16 19.28 2.49
C LEU A 565 -15.47 20.02 2.25
N ASN A 566 -15.44 21.31 1.90
CA ASN A 566 -16.66 22.03 1.46
C ASN A 566 -17.30 21.41 0.19
N LYS A 567 -16.55 20.62 -0.58
CA LYS A 567 -17.08 19.87 -1.73
C LYS A 567 -17.62 18.50 -1.34
N VAL A 568 -17.26 17.99 -0.15
CA VAL A 568 -17.62 16.67 0.36
C VAL A 568 -18.67 16.77 1.46
N ILE A 569 -18.60 17.81 2.32
CA ILE A 569 -19.61 18.11 3.32
C ILE A 569 -20.68 18.97 2.64
N PHE A 570 -21.71 18.35 2.14
CA PHE A 570 -22.80 19.04 1.47
C PHE A 570 -23.87 19.49 2.47
N PRO A 571 -24.40 20.70 2.33
CA PRO A 571 -25.65 21.02 3.01
C PRO A 571 -26.75 20.03 2.56
N PRO A 572 -27.72 19.70 3.43
CA PRO A 572 -28.85 18.86 3.05
C PRO A 572 -29.51 19.37 1.76
N ALA A 573 -29.95 18.47 0.91
CA ALA A 573 -30.61 18.84 -0.35
C ALA A 573 -31.80 19.79 -0.08
N GLY A 574 -31.82 20.93 -0.75
CA GLY A 574 -32.86 21.96 -0.59
C GLY A 574 -32.56 23.03 0.47
N THR A 575 -31.36 23.02 1.10
CA THR A 575 -30.93 24.12 1.98
C THR A 575 -30.05 25.11 1.22
N GLU A 576 -30.13 26.39 1.58
CA GLU A 576 -29.19 27.39 1.04
C GLU A 576 -27.77 27.17 1.55
N PRO A 577 -26.74 27.37 0.71
CA PRO A 577 -25.36 27.27 1.15
C PRO A 577 -25.06 28.27 2.29
N MET A 578 -24.28 27.82 3.28
CA MET A 578 -23.84 28.71 4.36
C MET A 578 -23.07 29.91 3.80
N PRO A 579 -23.36 31.15 4.24
CA PRO A 579 -22.62 32.32 3.81
C PRO A 579 -21.11 32.20 4.04
N PRO A 580 -20.24 32.69 3.14
CA PRO A 580 -18.78 32.49 3.25
C PRO A 580 -18.19 32.92 4.60
N ALA A 581 -18.67 34.03 5.18
CA ALA A 581 -18.19 34.51 6.48
C ALA A 581 -18.56 33.56 7.64
N MET A 582 -19.73 32.92 7.58
CA MET A 582 -20.13 31.92 8.57
C MET A 582 -19.32 30.63 8.38
N MET A 583 -19.04 30.26 7.15
CA MET A 583 -18.21 29.13 6.83
C MET A 583 -16.77 29.32 7.34
N ASP A 584 -16.19 30.51 7.15
CA ASP A 584 -14.86 30.85 7.68
C ASP A 584 -14.83 30.78 9.22
N ALA A 585 -15.87 31.34 9.88
CA ALA A 585 -15.99 31.25 11.33
C ALA A 585 -16.12 29.81 11.83
N TYR A 586 -16.91 29.00 11.14
CA TYR A 586 -17.06 27.57 11.44
C TYR A 586 -15.70 26.85 11.40
N TRP A 587 -14.97 26.96 10.29
CA TRP A 587 -13.68 26.28 10.13
C TRP A 587 -12.62 26.77 11.12
N HIS A 588 -12.66 28.04 11.50
CA HIS A 588 -11.78 28.57 12.55
C HIS A 588 -12.05 27.91 13.90
N VAL A 589 -13.31 27.89 14.34
CA VAL A 589 -13.71 27.29 15.62
C VAL A 589 -13.47 25.77 15.61
N ALA A 590 -13.77 25.10 14.51
CA ALA A 590 -13.57 23.67 14.35
C ALA A 590 -12.08 23.28 14.46
N ALA A 591 -11.19 24.02 13.78
CA ALA A 591 -9.75 23.77 13.83
C ALA A 591 -9.19 23.93 15.25
N HIS A 592 -9.59 24.96 15.98
CA HIS A 592 -9.18 25.16 17.36
C HIS A 592 -9.77 24.09 18.28
N GLY A 593 -11.05 23.77 18.16
CA GLY A 593 -11.72 22.75 18.97
C GLY A 593 -11.10 21.36 18.86
N VAL A 594 -10.70 20.98 17.63
CA VAL A 594 -10.10 19.66 17.38
C VAL A 594 -8.60 19.63 17.67
N CYS A 595 -7.85 20.71 17.34
CA CYS A 595 -6.39 20.64 17.27
C CYS A 595 -5.66 21.41 18.37
N SER A 596 -6.28 22.39 19.06
CA SER A 596 -5.56 23.24 20.05
C SER A 596 -5.17 22.53 21.34
N GLY A 597 -5.85 21.43 21.68
CA GLY A 597 -5.69 20.77 22.96
C GLY A 597 -6.31 21.48 24.16
N ARG A 598 -6.90 22.70 23.98
CA ARG A 598 -7.47 23.52 25.06
C ARG A 598 -8.95 23.20 25.29
N ASP A 599 -9.33 23.05 26.55
CA ASP A 599 -10.72 22.73 26.91
C ASP A 599 -11.71 23.85 26.58
N GLU A 600 -11.29 25.12 26.61
CA GLU A 600 -12.13 26.26 26.22
C GLU A 600 -12.51 26.21 24.72
N ASP A 601 -11.56 25.86 23.86
CA ASP A 601 -11.80 25.73 22.41
C ASP A 601 -12.73 24.54 22.13
N ARG A 602 -12.53 23.42 22.83
CA ARG A 602 -13.41 22.26 22.73
C ARG A 602 -14.85 22.61 23.14
N ALA A 603 -15.02 23.30 24.27
CA ALA A 603 -16.33 23.71 24.75
C ALA A 603 -17.03 24.66 23.75
N THR A 604 -16.27 25.61 23.17
CA THR A 604 -16.78 26.53 22.16
C THR A 604 -17.27 25.79 20.90
N TYR A 605 -16.47 24.83 20.43
CA TYR A 605 -16.85 24.05 19.25
C TYR A 605 -18.04 23.12 19.55
N CYS A 606 -18.09 22.50 20.72
CA CYS A 606 -19.25 21.70 21.14
C CYS A 606 -20.55 22.51 21.16
N ALA A 607 -20.53 23.72 21.71
CA ALA A 607 -21.71 24.58 21.69
C ALA A 607 -22.16 24.93 20.26
N MET A 608 -21.20 25.10 19.34
CA MET A 608 -21.52 25.32 17.92
C MET A 608 -22.10 24.07 17.26
N LEU A 609 -21.57 22.87 17.57
CA LEU A 609 -22.12 21.61 17.08
C LEU A 609 -23.57 21.38 17.63
N ASP A 610 -23.86 21.76 18.88
CA ASP A 610 -25.21 21.69 19.44
C ASP A 610 -26.19 22.56 18.66
N MET A 611 -25.81 23.78 18.31
CA MET A 611 -26.65 24.65 17.47
C MET A 611 -26.87 24.04 16.08
N MET A 612 -25.81 23.50 15.46
CA MET A 612 -25.92 22.89 14.14
C MET A 612 -26.80 21.63 14.15
N GLN A 613 -26.69 20.79 15.17
CA GLN A 613 -27.48 19.57 15.30
C GLN A 613 -28.98 19.86 15.34
N THR A 614 -29.40 20.99 15.92
CA THR A 614 -30.82 21.40 15.92
C THR A 614 -31.33 21.85 14.55
N GLN A 615 -30.43 22.15 13.62
CA GLN A 615 -30.73 22.65 12.28
C GLN A 615 -30.55 21.58 11.19
N LEU A 616 -29.80 20.51 11.46
CA LEU A 616 -29.57 19.43 10.51
C LEU A 616 -30.69 18.40 10.58
N HIS A 617 -31.09 17.89 9.43
CA HIS A 617 -32.11 16.83 9.34
C HIS A 617 -31.57 15.46 9.77
N ASP A 618 -30.24 15.27 9.78
CA ASP A 618 -29.58 14.02 10.17
C ASP A 618 -28.59 14.28 11.32
N PRO A 619 -28.91 13.91 12.56
CA PRO A 619 -28.00 14.03 13.71
C PRO A 619 -26.77 13.11 13.59
N ALA A 620 -26.80 12.13 12.69
CA ALA A 620 -25.73 11.19 12.43
C ALA A 620 -24.73 11.70 11.37
N ASP A 621 -24.84 12.95 10.94
CA ASP A 621 -23.92 13.53 9.96
C ASP A 621 -22.48 13.48 10.47
N ALA A 622 -21.56 13.00 9.61
CA ALA A 622 -20.14 12.88 9.94
C ALA A 622 -19.49 14.20 10.31
N SER A 623 -20.01 15.34 9.84
CA SER A 623 -19.54 16.69 10.18
C SER A 623 -19.73 17.05 11.66
N ILE A 624 -20.66 16.37 12.34
CA ILE A 624 -20.90 16.53 13.78
C ILE A 624 -20.19 15.45 14.57
N VAL A 625 -20.35 14.20 14.15
CA VAL A 625 -19.90 13.02 14.93
C VAL A 625 -18.38 12.90 14.92
N LEU A 626 -17.72 13.10 13.77
CA LEU A 626 -16.29 12.92 13.64
C LEU A 626 -15.46 13.91 14.48
N PRO A 627 -15.74 15.24 14.48
CA PRO A 627 -15.09 16.14 15.42
C PRO A 627 -15.33 15.80 16.88
N ALA A 628 -16.54 15.38 17.23
CA ALA A 628 -16.87 14.97 18.59
C ALA A 628 -16.01 13.79 19.09
N ILE A 629 -15.71 12.83 18.20
CA ILE A 629 -14.79 11.73 18.50
C ILE A 629 -13.40 12.27 18.85
N PHE A 630 -12.85 13.15 18.04
CA PHE A 630 -11.53 13.73 18.26
C PHE A 630 -11.46 14.62 19.52
N MET A 631 -12.57 15.14 19.97
CA MET A 631 -12.68 15.90 21.22
C MET A 631 -12.99 15.03 22.46
N GLY A 632 -13.28 13.73 22.27
CA GLY A 632 -13.53 12.78 23.36
C GLY A 632 -14.95 12.82 23.93
N TYR A 633 -15.97 13.08 23.08
CA TYR A 633 -17.39 13.04 23.44
C TYR A 633 -18.07 11.80 22.85
N PRO A 634 -17.96 10.63 23.54
CA PRO A 634 -18.46 9.35 23.02
C PRO A 634 -19.99 9.30 22.88
N GLU A 635 -20.73 10.05 23.68
CA GLU A 635 -22.19 10.07 23.69
C GLU A 635 -22.75 10.44 22.32
N ARG A 636 -22.13 11.40 21.63
CA ARG A 636 -22.56 11.82 20.30
C ARG A 636 -22.41 10.73 19.25
N LEU A 637 -21.37 9.90 19.34
CA LEU A 637 -21.24 8.73 18.47
C LEU A 637 -22.36 7.71 18.75
N PHE A 638 -22.61 7.41 20.01
CA PHE A 638 -23.58 6.38 20.41
C PHE A 638 -25.02 6.80 20.08
N GLU A 639 -25.34 8.07 20.20
CA GLU A 639 -26.64 8.64 19.82
C GLU A 639 -26.80 8.69 18.29
N ALA A 640 -25.80 9.21 17.58
CA ALA A 640 -25.85 9.40 16.14
C ALA A 640 -25.92 8.09 15.36
N VAL A 641 -25.22 7.05 15.82
CA VAL A 641 -25.18 5.71 15.21
C VAL A 641 -26.05 4.74 16.01
N SER A 642 -27.16 5.22 16.60
CA SER A 642 -27.98 4.41 17.52
C SER A 642 -28.70 3.25 16.85
N HIS A 643 -29.05 3.35 15.56
CA HIS A 643 -29.91 2.38 14.89
C HIS A 643 -29.26 1.72 13.67
N ALA A 644 -28.49 2.42 12.86
CA ALA A 644 -27.87 1.88 11.66
C ALA A 644 -26.57 2.61 11.28
N ILE A 645 -25.64 1.86 10.71
CA ILE A 645 -24.49 2.41 10.02
C ILE A 645 -24.98 2.91 8.66
N SER A 646 -24.79 4.19 8.37
CA SER A 646 -25.10 4.78 7.06
C SER A 646 -23.79 5.03 6.26
N PRO A 647 -23.89 5.21 4.95
CA PRO A 647 -22.73 5.66 4.17
C PRO A 647 -22.11 6.96 4.71
N ALA A 648 -22.93 7.84 5.30
CA ALA A 648 -22.50 9.12 5.83
C ALA A 648 -21.73 9.03 7.16
N ASN A 649 -22.04 8.06 8.03
CA ASN A 649 -21.42 7.93 9.35
C ASN A 649 -20.38 6.81 9.47
N THR A 650 -20.23 5.97 8.46
CA THR A 650 -19.25 4.86 8.45
C THR A 650 -17.82 5.35 8.72
N LEU A 651 -17.44 6.54 8.20
CA LEU A 651 -16.11 7.12 8.40
C LEU A 651 -15.80 7.36 9.89
N CYS A 652 -16.82 7.55 10.73
CA CYS A 652 -16.63 7.74 12.16
C CYS A 652 -15.98 6.53 12.83
N LEU A 653 -16.26 5.32 12.31
CA LEU A 653 -15.67 4.07 12.84
C LEU A 653 -14.18 3.91 12.55
N LEU A 654 -13.61 4.65 11.60
CA LEU A 654 -12.15 4.71 11.41
C LEU A 654 -11.44 5.37 12.59
N SER A 655 -12.12 6.29 13.27
CA SER A 655 -11.54 7.26 14.21
C SER A 655 -11.48 6.78 15.63
N ILE A 656 -12.11 5.64 15.96
CA ILE A 656 -12.32 5.20 17.34
C ILE A 656 -11.25 4.24 17.86
N TRP A 657 -10.24 3.93 17.05
CA TRP A 657 -9.27 2.86 17.35
C TRP A 657 -7.86 3.33 17.69
N ALA A 658 -7.66 4.61 18.02
CA ALA A 658 -6.36 5.09 18.45
C ALA A 658 -6.24 5.10 19.99
N ASP A 659 -5.06 4.72 20.52
CA ASP A 659 -4.78 4.75 21.96
C ASP A 659 -4.26 6.13 22.40
N ILE A 660 -5.05 7.17 22.13
CA ILE A 660 -4.80 8.54 22.61
C ILE A 660 -5.95 9.00 23.49
N ASP A 661 -5.70 9.96 24.41
CA ASP A 661 -6.63 10.31 25.47
C ASP A 661 -8.05 10.62 25.01
N PRO A 662 -8.34 11.50 24.04
CA PRO A 662 -9.73 11.76 23.69
C PRO A 662 -10.43 10.54 23.10
N ILE A 663 -9.76 9.73 22.27
CA ILE A 663 -10.36 8.57 21.58
C ILE A 663 -10.52 7.38 22.55
N ARG A 664 -9.56 7.21 23.46
CA ARG A 664 -9.61 6.13 24.48
C ARG A 664 -10.90 6.17 25.29
N ARG A 665 -11.47 7.35 25.56
CA ARG A 665 -12.74 7.52 26.30
C ARG A 665 -13.89 6.82 25.60
N ILE A 666 -13.87 6.66 24.28
CA ILE A 666 -14.94 6.02 23.50
C ILE A 666 -14.96 4.52 23.79
N TRP A 667 -13.86 3.81 23.56
CA TRP A 667 -13.88 2.35 23.74
C TRP A 667 -13.73 1.91 25.21
N GLN A 668 -13.42 2.81 26.13
CA GLN A 668 -13.51 2.60 27.58
C GLN A 668 -14.90 2.93 28.14
N HIS A 669 -15.79 3.56 27.38
CA HIS A 669 -17.12 3.91 27.83
C HIS A 669 -17.97 2.67 28.04
N PRO A 670 -18.79 2.58 29.14
CA PRO A 670 -19.65 1.40 29.42
C PRO A 670 -20.61 1.04 28.28
N GLU A 671 -21.11 2.04 27.54
CA GLU A 671 -22.01 1.86 26.41
C GLU A 671 -21.32 1.34 25.14
N PHE A 672 -19.98 1.28 25.10
CA PHE A 672 -19.27 0.92 23.86
C PHE A 672 -19.57 -0.52 23.39
N ILE A 673 -19.54 -1.49 24.30
CA ILE A 673 -19.85 -2.89 23.95
C ILE A 673 -21.31 -3.06 23.55
N PRO A 674 -22.31 -2.52 24.31
CA PRO A 674 -23.71 -2.47 23.85
C PRO A 674 -23.88 -1.81 22.47
N PHE A 675 -23.19 -0.70 22.22
CA PHE A 675 -23.17 -0.04 20.92
C PHE A 675 -22.63 -0.96 19.82
N ALA A 676 -21.47 -1.58 20.02
CA ALA A 676 -20.87 -2.51 19.07
C ALA A 676 -21.76 -3.72 18.76
N GLN A 677 -22.52 -4.19 19.75
CA GLN A 677 -23.53 -5.25 19.56
C GLN A 677 -24.67 -4.77 18.66
N ARG A 678 -25.21 -3.56 18.91
CA ARG A 678 -26.34 -3.01 18.13
C ARG A 678 -26.00 -2.82 16.66
N ILE A 679 -24.78 -2.40 16.34
CA ILE A 679 -24.35 -2.15 14.96
C ILE A 679 -23.65 -3.35 14.29
N GLY A 680 -23.65 -4.53 14.92
CA GLY A 680 -23.13 -5.76 14.34
C GLY A 680 -21.61 -5.98 14.46
N LEU A 681 -20.85 -5.05 15.04
CA LEU A 681 -19.39 -5.19 15.19
C LEU A 681 -19.02 -6.37 16.10
N ALA A 682 -19.73 -6.56 17.21
CA ALA A 682 -19.42 -7.63 18.15
C ALA A 682 -19.54 -9.03 17.51
N ALA A 683 -20.53 -9.24 16.65
CA ALA A 683 -20.69 -10.49 15.90
C ALA A 683 -19.52 -10.71 14.91
N ALA A 684 -19.02 -9.63 14.29
CA ALA A 684 -17.86 -9.72 13.42
C ALA A 684 -16.57 -10.03 14.20
N TRP A 685 -16.40 -9.45 15.39
CA TRP A 685 -15.26 -9.78 16.27
C TRP A 685 -15.27 -11.24 16.68
N ASP A 686 -16.43 -11.79 16.94
CA ASP A 686 -16.61 -13.20 17.29
C ASP A 686 -16.17 -14.15 16.18
N LYS A 687 -16.36 -13.75 14.92
CA LYS A 687 -15.99 -14.56 13.76
C LYS A 687 -14.59 -14.30 13.25
N TYR A 688 -14.17 -13.03 13.19
CA TYR A 688 -12.96 -12.60 12.52
C TYR A 688 -11.83 -12.16 13.48
N GLY A 689 -12.10 -12.14 14.78
CA GLY A 689 -11.19 -11.72 15.83
C GLY A 689 -11.48 -10.34 16.39
N TRP A 690 -11.08 -10.16 17.65
CA TRP A 690 -11.30 -8.96 18.42
C TRP A 690 -10.40 -7.81 17.95
N PRO A 691 -10.81 -6.55 18.20
CA PRO A 691 -9.99 -5.38 17.91
C PRO A 691 -8.61 -5.42 18.57
N ASP A 692 -7.60 -4.83 17.94
CA ASP A 692 -6.22 -4.84 18.43
C ASP A 692 -6.07 -4.22 19.85
N LEU A 693 -6.95 -3.27 20.19
CA LEU A 693 -6.93 -2.54 21.48
C LEU A 693 -7.84 -3.13 22.57
N LEU A 694 -8.71 -4.07 22.23
CA LEU A 694 -9.64 -4.65 23.18
C LEU A 694 -9.25 -6.08 23.57
N PRO A 695 -9.24 -6.42 24.88
CA PRO A 695 -8.97 -7.78 25.28
C PRO A 695 -10.12 -8.71 24.84
N ALA A 696 -9.78 -9.82 24.24
CA ALA A 696 -10.76 -10.86 23.94
C ALA A 696 -11.32 -11.44 25.26
N PRO A 697 -12.61 -11.80 25.32
CA PRO A 697 -13.19 -12.47 26.48
C PRO A 697 -12.45 -13.76 26.82
N SER A 698 -12.22 -14.02 28.12
CA SER A 698 -11.38 -15.11 28.64
C SER A 698 -11.80 -16.53 28.22
N ASN A 699 -12.97 -16.70 27.61
CA ASN A 699 -13.58 -17.99 27.26
C ASN A 699 -13.33 -18.41 25.81
N ARG A 700 -12.48 -17.72 25.03
CA ARG A 700 -12.30 -18.01 23.62
C ARG A 700 -10.89 -18.48 23.28
N LEU A 701 -10.86 -19.51 22.43
CA LEU A 701 -9.69 -20.07 21.78
C LEU A 701 -9.03 -19.03 20.86
N GLU A 702 -7.72 -19.17 20.61
CA GLU A 702 -6.92 -18.32 19.72
C GLU A 702 -7.64 -18.02 18.39
N THR A 703 -7.58 -16.77 17.97
CA THR A 703 -8.20 -16.30 16.72
C THR A 703 -7.66 -17.10 15.53
N PRO A 704 -8.49 -17.76 14.73
CA PRO A 704 -7.99 -18.44 13.54
C PRO A 704 -7.40 -17.43 12.55
N PRO A 705 -6.42 -17.83 11.72
CA PRO A 705 -5.91 -16.96 10.67
C PRO A 705 -7.06 -16.55 9.74
N LEU A 706 -7.10 -15.27 9.33
CA LEU A 706 -8.18 -14.67 8.54
C LEU A 706 -8.37 -15.33 7.16
N LEU A 707 -7.32 -15.97 6.65
CA LEU A 707 -7.36 -16.83 5.45
C LEU A 707 -6.61 -18.14 5.76
N PRO A 708 -7.13 -19.30 5.37
CA PRO A 708 -6.31 -20.51 5.32
C PRO A 708 -5.18 -20.31 4.30
N ASN A 709 -3.96 -20.71 4.69
CA ASN A 709 -2.75 -20.66 3.85
C ASN A 709 -2.94 -21.33 2.49
#